data_0b0ebeebaf8e9c63d6a7bf9438eaeb55
#
_entry.id   0b0ebeebaf8e9c63d6a7bf9438eaeb55
#
_cell.length_a   1.000
_cell.length_b   1.000
_cell.length_c   1.000
_cell.angle_alpha   90.00
_cell.angle_beta   90.00
_cell.angle_gamma   90.00
#
_symmetry.space_group_name_H-M   'P 1'
#
loop_
_entity.id
_entity.type
_entity.pdbx_description
1 polymer ?
#
loop_
_entity_poly.entity_id
_entity_poly.type
_entity_poly.pdbx_seq_one_letter_code
_entity_poly.pdbx_strand_id
1 'polypeptide(L)'
;MRTLKLTVLAATLVVPMILHAATATLLGWNNLGMHCMDSDYSVFSVLPPYNTIESQLIVDGKLVTNGVGYTVTYEAVADANGSFNATAMGKGNYYTFATALFGAALAPEAGLAGWSMPGVSNVPQSMLFEPTNQPAGGVFTKVNWFRAEGIPLSPYDDAHNKNPYPLMRVVARNAVNQPIATNDIVLPVSDEMDCRACHASGTQAAAQPAAGWLWNGLPERDFRLNILRLHDEHQFAQHPALYQSALAARGFNPQGLYRGVVADNHPVLCAACHASEALGAPSYGTIPPLTASVHSVHAHVQDPILNTTLDHSDNRAACYRCHPGSTTKCLRGAMGGAIAADGAMAMQCQNCHGNMSVVGSPNRVGWFMEPTCQNCHSGTATHNNGQIRYTSVFETNGLPREPVDSTFATSANTPAPGLSLYRFSAGHGGLQCSACHGSTHAEFPSTHANDNVRNQELQGHAGVMVECAACHVSMSVNSSTAAGGPHGMHPIGPSWVSGHHDFIQGNLAQCQACHGLDSRGTVLSRAQSPRTLTAGFDGGTVTLNLFRGATIGCYSCHNGPNNDSINNSVPPTVDVVSGNTLNSSPLNLTVTLTPPTAALRIITPPANGSLGVSNNILTYFPNEGFTGVDSFTYAAWDGAKNSNLATGTVAVAQGPFAIGATAHVPPTYPAGWPVAFAVVTVTTNTLLTPTFNWDFGDGSAPSLNQFPAHAYTTPGSYHWSVVADVAGATATRNGVIVINPPVSLGITFAGNATTVSWPNTIADTLLEETDTVAAAAQWRWVTNAPATDGGASFVTRPLSGGQFFRVRRPW
;
A
#
# COMPACT_ATOMS: atom_id res chain seq x y z
N MET A 1 45.26 -35.47 35.43
CA MET A 1 44.07 -34.74 34.98
C MET A 1 44.03 -34.75 33.46
N ARG A 2 43.21 -35.62 32.84
CA ARG A 2 43.05 -35.72 31.39
C ARG A 2 41.78 -34.99 31.04
N THR A 3 41.88 -33.92 30.27
CA THR A 3 40.77 -33.15 29.70
C THR A 3 40.16 -33.89 28.51
N LEU A 4 38.93 -34.31 28.65
CA LEU A 4 38.13 -34.94 27.59
C LEU A 4 37.52 -33.80 26.72
N LYS A 5 37.95 -33.72 25.47
CA LYS A 5 37.31 -32.85 24.49
C LYS A 5 36.07 -33.57 23.92
N LEU A 6 34.90 -33.07 24.24
CA LEU A 6 33.64 -33.53 23.64
C LEU A 6 33.42 -32.78 22.31
N THR A 7 33.58 -33.49 21.20
CA THR A 7 33.22 -32.98 19.88
C THR A 7 31.76 -33.32 19.65
N VAL A 8 30.91 -32.30 19.66
CA VAL A 8 29.49 -32.44 19.28
C VAL A 8 29.41 -32.41 17.75
N LEU A 9 29.16 -33.57 17.19
CA LEU A 9 28.83 -33.70 15.75
C LEU A 9 27.36 -33.36 15.58
N ALA A 10 27.04 -32.19 15.06
CA ALA A 10 25.69 -31.86 14.65
C ALA A 10 25.37 -32.58 13.33
N ALA A 11 24.64 -33.68 13.44
CA ALA A 11 24.04 -34.33 12.28
C ALA A 11 22.79 -33.54 11.87
N THR A 12 22.90 -32.75 10.81
CA THR A 12 21.75 -32.20 10.13
C THR A 12 20.98 -33.35 9.50
N LEU A 13 19.86 -33.71 10.12
CA LEU A 13 18.85 -34.58 9.49
C LEU A 13 18.21 -33.80 8.34
N VAL A 14 18.67 -34.01 7.13
CA VAL A 14 17.93 -33.65 5.93
C VAL A 14 16.78 -34.66 5.83
N VAL A 15 15.65 -34.34 6.39
CA VAL A 15 14.39 -35.06 6.13
C VAL A 15 14.03 -34.75 4.69
N PRO A 16 13.99 -35.72 3.77
CA PRO A 16 13.43 -35.47 2.45
C PRO A 16 11.97 -35.13 2.65
N MET A 17 11.57 -33.87 2.36
CA MET A 17 10.17 -33.52 2.23
C MET A 17 9.64 -34.30 1.04
N ILE A 18 8.99 -35.42 1.31
CA ILE A 18 8.14 -36.10 0.32
C ILE A 18 6.96 -35.14 0.16
N LEU A 19 6.98 -34.29 -0.88
CA LEU A 19 5.79 -33.58 -1.31
C LEU A 19 4.73 -34.62 -1.60
N HIS A 20 3.85 -34.86 -0.63
CA HIS A 20 2.62 -35.57 -0.92
C HIS A 20 1.78 -34.61 -1.76
N ALA A 21 1.45 -35.04 -2.97
CA ALA A 21 0.51 -34.34 -3.81
C ALA A 21 -0.81 -34.18 -3.06
N ALA A 22 -1.16 -32.95 -2.76
CA ALA A 22 -2.34 -32.67 -1.97
C ALA A 22 -3.60 -33.02 -2.77
N THR A 23 -4.49 -33.76 -2.17
CA THR A 23 -5.82 -34.01 -2.72
C THR A 23 -6.68 -32.72 -2.75
N ALA A 24 -6.32 -31.72 -1.97
CA ALA A 24 -6.93 -30.41 -1.96
C ALA A 24 -5.87 -29.30 -1.77
N THR A 25 -6.06 -28.18 -2.46
CA THR A 25 -5.23 -26.97 -2.33
C THR A 25 -6.14 -25.76 -2.22
N LEU A 26 -5.83 -24.89 -1.28
CA LEU A 26 -6.52 -23.62 -1.07
C LEU A 26 -5.60 -22.48 -1.49
N LEU A 27 -6.06 -21.62 -2.38
CA LEU A 27 -5.36 -20.44 -2.84
C LEU A 27 -6.08 -19.20 -2.32
N GLY A 28 -5.57 -18.59 -1.26
CA GLY A 28 -6.11 -17.36 -0.70
C GLY A 28 -5.28 -16.13 -1.11
N TRP A 29 -5.90 -14.97 -1.18
CA TRP A 29 -5.23 -13.70 -1.43
C TRP A 29 -6.05 -12.51 -0.91
N ASN A 30 -5.40 -11.36 -0.74
CA ASN A 30 -6.06 -10.08 -0.57
C ASN A 30 -6.40 -9.49 -1.95
N ASN A 31 -7.54 -8.85 -2.11
CA ASN A 31 -8.02 -8.41 -3.43
C ASN A 31 -7.33 -7.16 -4.01
N LEU A 32 -6.73 -6.29 -3.17
CA LEU A 32 -6.15 -5.02 -3.60
C LEU A 32 -4.63 -4.92 -3.41
N GLY A 33 -4.06 -5.75 -2.53
CA GLY A 33 -2.65 -5.68 -2.17
C GLY A 33 -2.29 -4.60 -1.15
N MET A 34 -3.15 -3.62 -0.93
CA MET A 34 -3.10 -2.66 0.18
C MET A 34 -4.47 -2.02 0.35
N HIS A 35 -5.02 -2.13 1.55
CA HIS A 35 -6.22 -1.40 1.95
C HIS A 35 -5.81 -0.17 2.76
N CYS A 36 -6.50 0.95 2.52
CA CYS A 36 -6.27 2.17 3.29
C CYS A 36 -7.43 2.41 4.24
N MET A 37 -7.13 3.00 5.40
CA MET A 37 -8.13 3.42 6.38
C MET A 37 -7.70 4.73 7.04
N ASP A 38 -8.63 5.42 7.65
CA ASP A 38 -8.31 6.60 8.46
C ASP A 38 -7.69 6.19 9.80
N SER A 39 -6.72 6.96 10.28
CA SER A 39 -6.13 6.80 11.61
C SER A 39 -7.00 7.40 12.72
N ASP A 40 -7.87 8.37 12.39
CA ASP A 40 -8.76 9.07 13.32
C ASP A 40 -10.09 9.42 12.64
N TYR A 41 -11.18 9.04 13.27
CA TYR A 41 -12.57 9.24 12.81
C TYR A 41 -13.30 10.38 13.51
N SER A 42 -12.63 11.10 14.40
CA SER A 42 -13.28 12.14 15.21
C SER A 42 -13.52 13.45 14.47
N VAL A 43 -12.88 13.68 13.32
CA VAL A 43 -13.01 14.90 12.54
C VAL A 43 -13.70 14.64 11.22
N PHE A 44 -13.07 13.84 10.36
CA PHE A 44 -13.68 13.35 9.13
C PHE A 44 -13.20 11.95 8.78
N SER A 45 -13.94 11.29 7.92
CA SER A 45 -13.56 10.02 7.33
C SER A 45 -13.62 10.05 5.82
N VAL A 46 -12.61 9.45 5.20
CA VAL A 46 -12.56 9.10 3.77
C VAL A 46 -12.83 7.62 3.59
N LEU A 47 -12.15 6.77 4.37
CA LEU A 47 -12.20 5.31 4.28
C LEU A 47 -12.32 4.66 5.66
N PRO A 48 -13.29 3.75 5.85
CA PRO A 48 -13.37 2.89 7.02
C PRO A 48 -12.27 1.80 6.99
N PRO A 49 -12.01 1.10 8.10
CA PRO A 49 -11.26 -0.13 8.06
C PRO A 49 -12.08 -1.17 7.27
N TYR A 50 -11.51 -1.64 6.16
CA TYR A 50 -12.21 -2.50 5.22
C TYR A 50 -11.19 -3.34 4.46
N ASN A 51 -11.08 -4.62 4.81
CA ASN A 51 -10.17 -5.54 4.15
C ASN A 51 -10.95 -6.72 3.55
N THR A 52 -10.40 -7.40 2.57
CA THR A 52 -11.10 -8.46 1.86
C THR A 52 -10.19 -9.66 1.65
N ILE A 53 -10.70 -10.83 1.95
CA ILE A 53 -10.09 -12.12 1.62
C ILE A 53 -10.91 -12.77 0.51
N GLU A 54 -10.22 -13.23 -0.53
CA GLU A 54 -10.73 -14.10 -1.56
C GLU A 54 -9.92 -15.39 -1.57
N SER A 55 -10.57 -16.52 -1.80
CA SER A 55 -9.87 -17.81 -1.90
C SER A 55 -10.57 -18.77 -2.83
N GLN A 56 -9.79 -19.56 -3.57
CA GLN A 56 -10.27 -20.61 -4.45
C GLN A 56 -9.79 -21.97 -3.97
N LEU A 57 -10.72 -22.92 -3.90
CA LEU A 57 -10.45 -24.28 -3.46
C LEU A 57 -10.34 -25.21 -4.69
N ILE A 58 -9.25 -25.96 -4.75
CA ILE A 58 -9.00 -26.99 -5.76
C ILE A 58 -9.07 -28.34 -5.07
N VAL A 59 -9.87 -29.26 -5.58
CA VAL A 59 -9.98 -30.61 -5.07
C VAL A 59 -9.76 -31.59 -6.24
N ASP A 60 -8.88 -32.54 -6.05
CA ASP A 60 -8.46 -33.52 -7.07
C ASP A 60 -8.07 -32.86 -8.42
N GLY A 61 -7.34 -31.73 -8.31
CA GLY A 61 -6.85 -30.97 -9.44
C GLY A 61 -7.93 -30.17 -10.21
N LYS A 62 -9.13 -30.00 -9.65
CA LYS A 62 -10.22 -29.24 -10.24
C LYS A 62 -10.71 -28.13 -9.32
N LEU A 63 -10.96 -26.96 -9.90
CA LEU A 63 -11.56 -25.85 -9.17
C LEU A 63 -12.97 -26.22 -8.68
N VAL A 64 -13.24 -25.94 -7.42
CA VAL A 64 -14.58 -26.04 -6.84
C VAL A 64 -15.47 -24.94 -7.40
N THR A 65 -16.47 -25.32 -8.20
CA THR A 65 -17.44 -24.39 -8.81
C THR A 65 -18.81 -24.40 -8.13
N ASN A 66 -18.95 -25.24 -7.09
CA ASN A 66 -20.11 -25.30 -6.21
C ASN A 66 -19.62 -25.47 -4.78
N GLY A 67 -19.92 -24.51 -3.91
CA GLY A 67 -19.47 -24.50 -2.51
C GLY A 67 -20.18 -25.54 -1.62
N VAL A 68 -21.14 -26.29 -2.12
CA VAL A 68 -21.87 -27.29 -1.32
C VAL A 68 -20.93 -28.39 -0.84
N GLY A 69 -20.94 -28.63 0.47
CA GLY A 69 -20.06 -29.62 1.12
C GLY A 69 -18.68 -29.11 1.50
N TYR A 70 -18.41 -27.81 1.28
CA TYR A 70 -17.18 -27.17 1.69
C TYR A 70 -17.46 -25.94 2.53
N THR A 71 -16.64 -25.71 3.53
CA THR A 71 -16.60 -24.47 4.30
C THR A 71 -15.18 -23.92 4.29
N VAL A 72 -15.06 -22.60 4.18
CA VAL A 72 -13.78 -21.90 4.29
C VAL A 72 -13.90 -20.88 5.40
N THR A 73 -12.90 -20.85 6.26
CA THR A 73 -12.83 -19.90 7.39
C THR A 73 -11.49 -19.19 7.41
N TYR A 74 -11.44 -18.02 8.05
CA TYR A 74 -10.19 -17.31 8.34
C TYR A 74 -10.05 -17.05 9.83
N GLU A 75 -8.79 -17.03 10.28
CA GLU A 75 -8.39 -16.74 11.67
C GLU A 75 -7.02 -16.06 11.65
N ALA A 76 -6.69 -15.31 12.71
CA ALA A 76 -5.39 -14.67 12.81
C ALA A 76 -4.27 -15.69 13.01
N VAL A 77 -3.09 -15.40 12.45
CA VAL A 77 -1.88 -16.16 12.69
C VAL A 77 -0.70 -15.21 12.89
N ALA A 78 0.23 -15.57 13.78
CA ALA A 78 1.42 -14.78 14.01
C ALA A 78 2.35 -14.83 12.80
N ASP A 79 2.96 -13.70 12.46
CA ASP A 79 4.03 -13.67 11.47
C ASP A 79 5.37 -14.17 12.06
N ALA A 80 6.41 -14.19 11.25
CA ALA A 80 7.74 -14.65 11.65
C ALA A 80 8.36 -13.84 12.82
N ASN A 81 7.89 -12.62 13.06
CA ASN A 81 8.34 -11.75 14.15
C ASN A 81 7.45 -11.89 15.41
N GLY A 82 6.41 -12.72 15.34
CA GLY A 82 5.47 -12.94 16.43
C GLY A 82 4.35 -11.90 16.52
N SER A 83 4.22 -11.01 15.55
CA SER A 83 3.10 -10.06 15.48
C SER A 83 1.81 -10.78 15.14
N PHE A 84 0.76 -10.51 15.91
CA PHE A 84 -0.52 -11.20 15.87
C PHE A 84 -1.69 -10.20 15.92
N ASN A 85 -2.63 -10.28 15.00
CA ASN A 85 -3.71 -9.30 14.83
C ASN A 85 -5.06 -10.01 14.73
N ALA A 86 -5.69 -10.31 15.84
CA ALA A 86 -6.96 -11.03 15.90
C ALA A 86 -8.18 -10.12 16.14
N THR A 87 -8.00 -8.98 16.82
CA THR A 87 -9.08 -8.10 17.23
C THR A 87 -9.00 -6.73 16.57
N ALA A 88 -10.16 -6.14 16.25
CA ALA A 88 -10.26 -4.75 15.83
C ALA A 88 -10.42 -3.79 17.03
N MET A 89 -10.74 -4.33 18.21
CA MET A 89 -11.09 -3.53 19.37
C MET A 89 -9.88 -2.88 20.03
N GLY A 90 -10.07 -1.66 20.52
CA GLY A 90 -9.01 -0.92 21.23
C GLY A 90 -7.91 -0.29 20.35
N LYS A 91 -7.93 -0.48 19.04
CA LYS A 91 -6.88 -0.06 18.09
C LYS A 91 -7.17 1.26 17.36
N GLY A 92 -8.09 2.03 17.84
CA GLY A 92 -8.50 3.31 17.28
C GLY A 92 -9.89 3.71 17.73
N ASN A 93 -10.42 4.77 17.16
CA ASN A 93 -11.72 5.33 17.54
C ASN A 93 -12.84 5.05 16.50
N TYR A 94 -12.62 4.12 15.58
CA TYR A 94 -13.57 3.77 14.52
C TYR A 94 -14.96 3.45 15.07
N TYR A 95 -15.05 2.51 16.01
CA TYR A 95 -16.34 2.08 16.57
C TYR A 95 -17.07 3.20 17.34
N THR A 96 -16.32 4.16 17.90
CA THR A 96 -16.89 5.32 18.57
C THR A 96 -17.67 6.22 17.61
N PHE A 97 -17.18 6.34 16.38
CA PHE A 97 -17.72 7.27 15.38
C PHE A 97 -18.47 6.59 14.23
N ALA A 98 -18.48 5.26 14.16
CA ALA A 98 -19.08 4.50 13.06
C ALA A 98 -20.56 4.87 12.84
N THR A 99 -21.35 5.01 13.91
CA THR A 99 -22.76 5.38 13.81
C THR A 99 -22.94 6.80 13.24
N ALA A 100 -22.13 7.74 13.70
CA ALA A 100 -22.22 9.14 13.24
C ALA A 100 -21.77 9.29 11.77
N LEU A 101 -20.77 8.55 11.36
CA LEU A 101 -20.20 8.63 10.01
C LEU A 101 -20.94 7.77 8.98
N PHE A 102 -21.23 6.52 9.32
CA PHE A 102 -21.75 5.53 8.37
C PHE A 102 -23.19 5.12 8.64
N GLY A 103 -23.83 5.66 9.68
CA GLY A 103 -25.19 5.27 10.07
C GLY A 103 -25.31 3.85 10.62
N ALA A 104 -24.20 3.18 10.91
CA ALA A 104 -24.14 1.77 11.31
C ALA A 104 -23.78 1.61 12.78
N ALA A 105 -24.69 1.07 13.56
CA ALA A 105 -24.40 0.62 14.92
C ALA A 105 -23.74 -0.76 14.85
N LEU A 106 -22.41 -0.80 14.88
CA LEU A 106 -21.63 -2.01 14.72
C LEU A 106 -21.45 -2.74 16.05
N ALA A 107 -21.60 -4.06 16.01
CA ALA A 107 -21.16 -4.92 17.11
C ALA A 107 -19.62 -4.92 17.22
N PRO A 108 -19.04 -5.21 18.38
CA PRO A 108 -17.61 -5.43 18.49
C PRO A 108 -17.09 -6.40 17.42
N GLU A 109 -15.93 -6.14 16.89
CA GLU A 109 -15.26 -6.87 15.80
C GLU A 109 -15.94 -6.79 14.42
N ALA A 110 -17.19 -6.32 14.31
CA ALA A 110 -17.92 -6.28 13.05
C ALA A 110 -17.51 -5.10 12.17
N GLY A 111 -17.31 -5.37 10.88
CA GLY A 111 -17.12 -4.36 9.83
C GLY A 111 -18.44 -3.94 9.18
N LEU A 112 -18.39 -2.90 8.33
CA LEU A 112 -19.57 -2.34 7.65
C LEU A 112 -20.28 -3.34 6.72
N ALA A 113 -19.56 -4.28 6.14
CA ALA A 113 -20.13 -5.32 5.26
C ALA A 113 -20.59 -6.58 6.02
N GLY A 114 -20.46 -6.60 7.35
CA GLY A 114 -20.96 -7.68 8.20
C GLY A 114 -19.94 -8.76 8.53
N TRP A 115 -18.75 -8.80 7.92
CA TRP A 115 -17.68 -9.68 8.34
C TRP A 115 -16.94 -9.10 9.55
N SER A 116 -16.39 -10.00 10.36
CA SER A 116 -15.79 -9.63 11.66
C SER A 116 -14.33 -10.06 11.74
N MET A 117 -13.56 -9.37 12.57
CA MET A 117 -12.29 -9.91 13.04
C MET A 117 -12.53 -11.16 13.91
N PRO A 118 -11.56 -12.09 14.00
CA PRO A 118 -11.68 -13.28 14.85
C PRO A 118 -11.88 -12.97 16.33
N GLY A 119 -11.56 -11.76 16.78
CA GLY A 119 -11.62 -11.31 18.16
C GLY A 119 -10.51 -11.91 19.04
N VAL A 120 -10.46 -11.46 20.30
CA VAL A 120 -9.40 -11.85 21.25
C VAL A 120 -9.27 -13.36 21.48
N SER A 121 -10.34 -14.12 21.22
CA SER A 121 -10.33 -15.58 21.31
C SER A 121 -9.96 -16.27 20.01
N ASN A 122 -9.62 -15.51 18.99
CA ASN A 122 -9.24 -15.95 17.63
C ASN A 122 -10.24 -16.99 17.06
N VAL A 123 -11.53 -16.69 17.13
CA VAL A 123 -12.58 -17.59 16.64
C VAL A 123 -12.62 -17.56 15.12
N PRO A 124 -12.47 -18.70 14.41
CA PRO A 124 -12.53 -18.74 12.97
C PRO A 124 -13.83 -18.14 12.42
N GLN A 125 -13.71 -17.24 11.47
CA GLN A 125 -14.82 -16.56 10.80
C GLN A 125 -15.12 -17.23 9.45
N SER A 126 -16.39 -17.41 9.12
CA SER A 126 -16.79 -18.08 7.88
C SER A 126 -16.70 -17.13 6.67
N MET A 127 -16.30 -17.67 5.53
CA MET A 127 -16.36 -17.02 4.22
C MET A 127 -17.57 -17.53 3.42
N LEU A 128 -18.10 -16.68 2.56
CA LEU A 128 -19.24 -17.03 1.70
C LEU A 128 -18.75 -17.48 0.31
N PHE A 129 -19.31 -18.56 -0.20
CA PHE A 129 -19.04 -19.00 -1.58
C PHE A 129 -19.84 -18.16 -2.58
N GLU A 130 -19.12 -17.56 -3.55
CA GLU A 130 -19.69 -16.81 -4.65
C GLU A 130 -19.28 -17.45 -5.98
N PRO A 131 -20.23 -17.98 -6.77
CA PRO A 131 -19.93 -18.51 -8.10
C PRO A 131 -19.68 -17.40 -9.13
N THR A 132 -20.33 -16.24 -8.94
CA THR A 132 -20.22 -15.07 -9.80
C THR A 132 -20.10 -13.81 -8.97
N ASN A 133 -19.41 -12.81 -9.52
CA ASN A 133 -19.35 -11.47 -8.93
C ASN A 133 -19.67 -10.43 -10.01
N GLN A 134 -20.29 -9.33 -9.61
CA GLN A 134 -20.53 -8.17 -10.47
C GLN A 134 -19.64 -7.02 -9.99
N PRO A 135 -18.52 -6.72 -10.68
CA PRO A 135 -17.74 -5.52 -10.41
C PRO A 135 -18.60 -4.28 -10.57
N ALA A 136 -18.33 -3.23 -9.79
CA ALA A 136 -19.05 -1.97 -9.92
C ALA A 136 -19.05 -1.48 -11.37
N GLY A 137 -20.24 -1.24 -11.96
CA GLY A 137 -20.41 -0.82 -13.36
C GLY A 137 -20.10 -1.89 -14.44
N GLY A 138 -19.75 -3.12 -14.03
CA GLY A 138 -19.38 -4.20 -14.94
C GLY A 138 -20.47 -5.24 -15.17
N VAL A 139 -20.13 -6.28 -15.94
CA VAL A 139 -20.95 -7.46 -16.13
C VAL A 139 -20.56 -8.55 -15.14
N PHE A 140 -21.47 -9.50 -14.90
CA PHE A 140 -21.18 -10.63 -14.03
C PHE A 140 -20.01 -11.47 -14.56
N THR A 141 -19.06 -11.77 -13.69
CA THR A 141 -17.92 -12.64 -13.98
C THR A 141 -18.00 -13.91 -13.14
N LYS A 142 -17.56 -15.04 -13.71
CA LYS A 142 -17.45 -16.32 -12.96
C LYS A 142 -16.18 -16.25 -12.11
N VAL A 143 -16.33 -16.22 -10.81
CA VAL A 143 -15.21 -16.13 -9.88
C VAL A 143 -14.99 -17.42 -9.10
N ASN A 144 -16.04 -18.15 -8.74
CA ASN A 144 -15.97 -19.43 -8.03
C ASN A 144 -15.01 -19.38 -6.82
N TRP A 145 -15.19 -18.41 -5.97
CA TRP A 145 -14.34 -18.19 -4.79
C TRP A 145 -15.14 -18.19 -3.49
N PHE A 146 -14.45 -18.36 -2.39
CA PHE A 146 -14.95 -18.01 -1.07
C PHE A 146 -14.46 -16.60 -0.75
N ARG A 147 -15.34 -15.74 -0.21
CA ARG A 147 -15.06 -14.33 0.05
C ARG A 147 -15.49 -13.92 1.44
N ALA A 148 -14.67 -13.09 2.07
CA ALA A 148 -15.01 -12.30 3.24
C ALA A 148 -14.64 -10.85 2.95
N GLU A 149 -15.64 -9.96 2.93
CA GLU A 149 -15.47 -8.59 2.47
C GLU A 149 -15.75 -7.59 3.60
N GLY A 150 -14.86 -6.60 3.75
CA GLY A 150 -15.05 -5.55 4.73
C GLY A 150 -14.68 -5.95 6.16
N ILE A 151 -13.69 -6.83 6.31
CA ILE A 151 -13.10 -7.17 7.60
C ILE A 151 -12.47 -5.90 8.19
N PRO A 152 -12.81 -5.47 9.42
CA PRO A 152 -12.37 -4.20 9.99
C PRO A 152 -10.96 -4.29 10.58
N LEU A 153 -10.00 -4.67 9.74
CA LEU A 153 -8.59 -4.84 10.09
C LEU A 153 -7.88 -3.50 10.17
N SER A 154 -7.09 -3.28 11.22
CA SER A 154 -6.22 -2.11 11.37
C SER A 154 -4.74 -2.50 11.29
N PRO A 155 -3.81 -1.53 10.99
CA PRO A 155 -2.39 -1.80 10.88
C PRO A 155 -1.66 -1.90 12.24
N TYR A 156 -2.36 -2.35 13.27
CA TYR A 156 -1.82 -2.54 14.61
C TYR A 156 -2.11 -3.95 15.09
N ASP A 157 -1.09 -4.60 15.64
CA ASP A 157 -1.24 -5.92 16.25
C ASP A 157 -1.95 -5.84 17.61
N ASP A 158 -2.21 -6.99 18.24
CA ASP A 158 -2.91 -7.04 19.51
C ASP A 158 -2.07 -6.50 20.69
N ALA A 159 -0.77 -6.30 20.48
CA ALA A 159 0.13 -5.61 21.39
C ALA A 159 0.26 -4.10 21.09
N HIS A 160 -0.53 -3.56 20.16
CA HIS A 160 -0.52 -2.18 19.68
C HIS A 160 0.76 -1.76 18.93
N ASN A 161 1.57 -2.71 18.47
CA ASN A 161 2.68 -2.40 17.57
C ASN A 161 2.18 -2.25 16.14
N LYS A 162 2.77 -1.32 15.39
CA LYS A 162 2.40 -1.12 13.98
C LYS A 162 2.87 -2.30 13.14
N ASN A 163 1.95 -3.03 12.54
CA ASN A 163 2.18 -4.08 11.56
C ASN A 163 1.20 -3.93 10.39
N PRO A 164 1.59 -3.28 9.29
CA PRO A 164 0.73 -3.10 8.12
C PRO A 164 0.51 -4.37 7.30
N TYR A 165 1.19 -5.46 7.61
CA TYR A 165 1.17 -6.71 6.85
C TYR A 165 0.83 -7.93 7.72
N PRO A 166 -0.27 -7.90 8.49
CA PRO A 166 -0.65 -9.02 9.33
C PRO A 166 -1.01 -10.25 8.49
N LEU A 167 -0.82 -11.41 9.08
CA LEU A 167 -1.17 -12.69 8.46
C LEU A 167 -2.54 -13.19 8.97
N MET A 168 -3.27 -13.82 8.06
CA MET A 168 -4.47 -14.60 8.35
C MET A 168 -4.31 -16.00 7.78
N ARG A 169 -4.73 -16.99 8.56
CA ARG A 169 -4.83 -18.38 8.15
C ARG A 169 -6.19 -18.65 7.54
N VAL A 170 -6.21 -19.19 6.34
CA VAL A 170 -7.44 -19.62 5.65
C VAL A 170 -7.49 -21.13 5.66
N VAL A 171 -8.62 -21.70 6.09
CA VAL A 171 -8.79 -23.14 6.27
C VAL A 171 -10.03 -23.63 5.53
N ALA A 172 -9.82 -24.53 4.58
CA ALA A 172 -10.93 -25.25 3.91
C ALA A 172 -11.24 -26.56 4.63
N ARG A 173 -12.53 -26.83 4.81
CA ARG A 173 -13.04 -28.06 5.43
C ARG A 173 -14.05 -28.73 4.52
N ASN A 174 -14.11 -30.07 4.61
CA ASN A 174 -15.10 -30.89 3.90
C ASN A 174 -16.45 -30.94 4.64
N ALA A 175 -17.44 -31.63 4.09
CA ALA A 175 -18.79 -31.77 4.63
C ALA A 175 -18.88 -32.37 6.04
N VAL A 176 -17.83 -33.08 6.48
CA VAL A 176 -17.74 -33.62 7.84
C VAL A 176 -16.84 -32.77 8.75
N ASN A 177 -16.61 -31.52 8.37
CA ASN A 177 -15.84 -30.50 9.10
C ASN A 177 -14.36 -30.83 9.33
N GLN A 178 -13.77 -31.72 8.52
CA GLN A 178 -12.34 -32.00 8.59
C GLN A 178 -11.57 -30.99 7.72
N PRO A 179 -10.45 -30.42 8.24
CA PRO A 179 -9.56 -29.61 7.43
C PRO A 179 -8.98 -30.41 6.27
N ILE A 180 -9.06 -29.88 5.07
CA ILE A 180 -8.56 -30.51 3.84
C ILE A 180 -7.45 -29.70 3.18
N ALA A 181 -7.42 -28.37 3.39
CA ALA A 181 -6.38 -27.49 2.91
C ALA A 181 -6.28 -26.26 3.80
N THR A 182 -5.07 -25.73 3.95
CA THR A 182 -4.77 -24.55 4.76
C THR A 182 -3.67 -23.76 4.09
N ASN A 183 -3.74 -22.43 4.16
CA ASN A 183 -2.61 -21.57 3.86
C ASN A 183 -2.68 -20.26 4.66
N ASP A 184 -1.52 -19.64 4.82
CA ASP A 184 -1.39 -18.33 5.46
C ASP A 184 -1.25 -17.25 4.39
N ILE A 185 -2.00 -16.17 4.53
CA ILE A 185 -2.05 -15.06 3.59
C ILE A 185 -1.85 -13.74 4.32
N VAL A 186 -1.28 -12.76 3.63
CA VAL A 186 -1.16 -11.40 4.15
C VAL A 186 -2.44 -10.62 3.86
N LEU A 187 -2.89 -9.82 4.84
CA LEU A 187 -3.96 -8.84 4.69
C LEU A 187 -3.42 -7.42 4.87
N PRO A 188 -2.85 -6.81 3.84
CA PRO A 188 -2.20 -5.52 3.98
C PRO A 188 -3.19 -4.41 4.26
N VAL A 189 -2.83 -3.54 5.22
CA VAL A 189 -3.63 -2.38 5.60
C VAL A 189 -2.73 -1.23 6.04
N SER A 190 -3.09 0.00 5.69
CA SER A 190 -2.33 1.19 6.04
C SER A 190 -3.26 2.33 6.47
N ASP A 191 -2.81 3.08 7.45
CA ASP A 191 -3.42 4.33 7.91
C ASP A 191 -2.66 5.57 7.43
N GLU A 192 -1.82 5.43 6.43
CA GLU A 192 -0.96 6.47 5.86
C GLU A 192 -1.68 7.32 4.80
N MET A 193 -2.80 7.95 5.13
CA MET A 193 -3.29 9.09 4.34
C MET A 193 -2.63 10.37 4.88
N ASP A 194 -1.41 10.66 4.43
CA ASP A 194 -0.55 11.65 5.08
C ASP A 194 -0.71 13.05 4.50
N CYS A 195 -1.87 13.67 4.69
CA CYS A 195 -2.11 15.08 4.39
C CYS A 195 -1.29 16.04 5.28
N ARG A 196 -0.67 15.52 6.34
CA ARG A 196 0.09 16.31 7.35
C ARG A 196 1.26 17.07 6.77
N ALA A 197 1.88 16.55 5.71
CA ALA A 197 3.01 17.19 5.05
C ALA A 197 2.72 18.65 4.63
N CYS A 198 1.45 18.95 4.30
CA CYS A 198 1.00 20.27 3.89
C CYS A 198 0.02 20.91 4.87
N HIS A 199 -0.89 20.13 5.47
CA HIS A 199 -2.02 20.65 6.25
C HIS A 199 -1.81 20.63 7.77
N ALA A 200 -0.71 20.04 8.29
CA ALA A 200 -0.37 20.24 9.70
C ALA A 200 -0.02 21.69 9.98
N SER A 201 -0.37 22.17 11.17
CA SER A 201 -0.14 23.56 11.56
C SER A 201 1.33 23.94 11.45
N GLY A 202 1.60 25.05 10.74
CA GLY A 202 2.95 25.57 10.54
C GLY A 202 3.75 24.95 9.41
N THR A 203 3.17 24.06 8.58
CA THR A 203 3.88 23.39 7.46
C THR A 203 3.90 24.25 6.19
N GLN A 204 2.88 24.15 5.34
CA GLN A 204 2.83 24.85 4.06
C GLN A 204 1.92 26.08 4.12
N ALA A 205 2.50 27.28 3.93
CA ALA A 205 1.73 28.54 3.99
C ALA A 205 0.53 28.55 3.02
N ALA A 206 0.63 27.89 1.87
CA ALA A 206 -0.46 27.77 0.90
C ALA A 206 -1.64 26.93 1.38
N ALA A 207 -1.44 26.08 2.37
CA ALA A 207 -2.47 25.25 3.00
C ALA A 207 -3.00 25.87 4.32
N GLN A 208 -2.51 27.06 4.68
CA GLN A 208 -2.98 27.74 5.88
C GLN A 208 -4.39 28.29 5.68
N PRO A 209 -5.35 27.99 6.56
CA PRO A 209 -6.66 28.68 6.56
C PRO A 209 -6.49 30.19 6.72
N ALA A 210 -7.38 30.99 6.15
CA ALA A 210 -7.32 32.46 6.21
C ALA A 210 -7.32 32.99 7.65
N ALA A 211 -8.01 32.33 8.57
CA ALA A 211 -8.01 32.65 9.97
C ALA A 211 -6.80 32.14 10.77
N GLY A 212 -5.82 31.55 10.10
CA GLY A 212 -4.60 30.99 10.70
C GLY A 212 -4.71 29.51 11.06
N TRP A 213 -3.57 28.94 11.41
CA TRP A 213 -3.42 27.55 11.84
C TRP A 213 -4.12 27.28 13.17
N LEU A 214 -4.66 26.06 13.31
CA LEU A 214 -5.45 25.69 14.48
C LEU A 214 -4.62 25.20 15.66
N TRP A 215 -3.45 24.63 15.41
CA TRP A 215 -2.51 24.16 16.44
C TRP A 215 -3.17 23.17 17.43
N ASN A 216 -3.84 22.14 16.93
CA ASN A 216 -4.40 21.11 17.78
C ASN A 216 -3.29 20.24 18.39
N GLY A 217 -3.43 19.88 19.67
CA GLY A 217 -2.46 19.04 20.38
C GLY A 217 -2.39 17.58 19.92
N LEU A 218 -3.39 17.10 19.18
CA LEU A 218 -3.42 15.77 18.58
C LEU A 218 -3.12 15.90 17.08
N PRO A 219 -1.97 15.44 16.61
CA PRO A 219 -1.56 15.62 15.21
C PRO A 219 -2.57 15.08 14.20
N GLU A 220 -3.23 13.97 14.52
CA GLU A 220 -4.26 13.37 13.66
C GLU A 220 -5.50 14.25 13.53
N ARG A 221 -5.81 15.05 14.53
CA ARG A 221 -6.90 16.03 14.47
C ARG A 221 -6.45 17.36 13.87
N ASP A 222 -5.22 17.77 14.10
CA ASP A 222 -4.70 19.08 13.70
C ASP A 222 -4.85 19.32 12.20
N PHE A 223 -4.25 18.46 11.37
CA PHE A 223 -4.32 18.62 9.92
C PHE A 223 -5.75 18.45 9.38
N ARG A 224 -6.55 17.55 9.98
CA ARG A 224 -7.94 17.34 9.56
C ARG A 224 -8.81 18.55 9.83
N LEU A 225 -8.64 19.21 10.96
CA LEU A 225 -9.35 20.44 11.29
C LEU A 225 -8.93 21.59 10.36
N ASN A 226 -7.64 21.73 10.07
CA ASN A 226 -7.14 22.71 9.10
C ASN A 226 -7.75 22.46 7.69
N ILE A 227 -7.85 21.21 7.25
CA ILE A 227 -8.49 20.85 5.99
C ILE A 227 -9.97 21.24 5.96
N LEU A 228 -10.75 20.90 7.01
CA LEU A 228 -12.16 21.25 7.04
C LEU A 228 -12.38 22.75 7.02
N ARG A 229 -11.55 23.49 7.73
CA ARG A 229 -11.63 24.94 7.75
C ARG A 229 -11.31 25.55 6.39
N LEU A 230 -10.24 25.09 5.77
CA LEU A 230 -9.87 25.54 4.43
C LEU A 230 -10.95 25.17 3.40
N HIS A 231 -11.55 23.97 3.53
CA HIS A 231 -12.68 23.54 2.72
C HIS A 231 -13.88 24.48 2.88
N ASP A 232 -14.27 24.81 4.13
CA ASP A 232 -15.37 25.72 4.40
C ASP A 232 -15.12 27.10 3.80
N GLU A 233 -13.94 27.68 4.03
CA GLU A 233 -13.54 28.99 3.50
C GLU A 233 -13.63 29.01 1.97
N HIS A 234 -13.12 27.96 1.32
CA HIS A 234 -13.15 27.85 -0.14
C HIS A 234 -14.58 27.68 -0.68
N GLN A 235 -15.38 26.80 -0.09
CA GLN A 235 -16.74 26.51 -0.58
C GLN A 235 -17.70 27.67 -0.33
N PHE A 236 -17.61 28.37 0.79
CA PHE A 236 -18.40 29.58 1.02
C PHE A 236 -18.01 30.72 0.07
N ALA A 237 -16.74 30.83 -0.32
CA ALA A 237 -16.30 31.86 -1.27
C ALA A 237 -16.68 31.52 -2.72
N GLN A 238 -16.53 30.28 -3.15
CA GLN A 238 -16.65 29.87 -4.56
C GLN A 238 -18.05 29.35 -4.93
N HIS A 239 -18.70 28.64 -4.00
CA HIS A 239 -19.94 27.90 -4.26
C HIS A 239 -21.00 28.06 -3.15
N PRO A 240 -21.27 29.26 -2.63
CA PRO A 240 -22.06 29.46 -1.40
C PRO A 240 -23.45 28.80 -1.45
N ALA A 241 -24.18 28.93 -2.54
CA ALA A 241 -25.55 28.40 -2.66
C ALA A 241 -25.55 26.85 -2.68
N LEU A 242 -24.65 26.23 -3.46
CA LEU A 242 -24.54 24.79 -3.53
C LEU A 242 -24.07 24.21 -2.17
N TYR A 243 -23.11 24.87 -1.56
CA TYR A 243 -22.57 24.44 -0.27
C TYR A 243 -23.61 24.50 0.84
N GLN A 244 -24.32 25.62 0.97
CA GLN A 244 -25.42 25.78 1.92
C GLN A 244 -26.52 24.71 1.71
N SER A 245 -26.87 24.44 0.46
CA SER A 245 -27.85 23.41 0.12
C SER A 245 -27.38 22.01 0.51
N ALA A 246 -26.09 21.70 0.28
CA ALA A 246 -25.51 20.41 0.65
C ALA A 246 -25.44 20.23 2.17
N LEU A 247 -25.00 21.25 2.91
CA LEU A 247 -24.97 21.23 4.38
C LEU A 247 -26.38 20.95 4.93
N ALA A 248 -27.39 21.69 4.48
CA ALA A 248 -28.76 21.53 4.94
C ALA A 248 -29.33 20.14 4.61
N ALA A 249 -29.10 19.64 3.38
CA ALA A 249 -29.60 18.34 2.93
C ALA A 249 -28.98 17.17 3.70
N ARG A 250 -27.76 17.33 4.22
CA ARG A 250 -27.02 16.31 4.96
C ARG A 250 -27.06 16.50 6.48
N GLY A 251 -27.77 17.52 6.97
CA GLY A 251 -27.91 17.79 8.40
C GLY A 251 -26.63 18.30 9.06
N PHE A 252 -25.72 18.89 8.29
CA PHE A 252 -24.52 19.53 8.82
C PHE A 252 -24.80 20.96 9.30
N ASN A 253 -23.92 21.48 10.14
CA ASN A 253 -24.00 22.83 10.65
C ASN A 253 -24.01 23.86 9.49
N PRO A 254 -24.95 24.81 9.45
CA PRO A 254 -25.03 25.81 8.38
C PRO A 254 -23.83 26.77 8.34
N GLN A 255 -23.02 26.82 9.41
CA GLN A 255 -21.77 27.61 9.48
C GLN A 255 -20.55 26.83 8.95
N GLY A 256 -20.75 25.62 8.41
CA GLY A 256 -19.71 24.79 7.81
C GLY A 256 -19.42 23.49 8.53
N LEU A 257 -18.64 22.63 7.87
CA LEU A 257 -18.25 21.31 8.37
C LEU A 257 -17.34 21.40 9.59
N TYR A 258 -16.37 22.32 9.53
CA TYR A 258 -15.48 22.60 10.64
C TYR A 258 -16.27 22.92 11.93
N ARG A 259 -17.27 23.81 11.80
CA ARG A 259 -18.13 24.18 12.92
C ARG A 259 -18.95 22.99 13.46
N GLY A 260 -19.48 22.17 12.56
CA GLY A 260 -20.18 20.94 12.93
C GLY A 260 -19.33 20.01 13.77
N VAL A 261 -18.04 19.88 13.43
CA VAL A 261 -17.11 19.02 14.20
C VAL A 261 -16.79 19.64 15.56
N VAL A 262 -16.41 20.91 15.61
CA VAL A 262 -15.89 21.50 16.85
C VAL A 262 -16.95 21.93 17.84
N ALA A 263 -18.14 22.32 17.38
CA ALA A 263 -19.22 22.76 18.23
C ALA A 263 -20.27 21.67 18.48
N ASP A 264 -20.62 20.90 17.46
CA ASP A 264 -21.68 19.91 17.52
C ASP A 264 -21.16 18.48 17.76
N ASN A 265 -19.81 18.30 17.74
CA ASN A 265 -19.14 17.01 17.84
C ASN A 265 -19.63 16.01 16.76
N HIS A 266 -19.90 16.52 15.57
CA HIS A 266 -20.46 15.77 14.44
C HIS A 266 -19.39 15.57 13.38
N PRO A 267 -18.72 14.41 13.32
CA PRO A 267 -17.67 14.12 12.34
C PRO A 267 -18.27 14.03 10.93
N VAL A 268 -17.43 14.26 9.93
CA VAL A 268 -17.84 14.39 8.53
C VAL A 268 -17.44 13.17 7.72
N LEU A 269 -18.39 12.52 7.06
CA LEU A 269 -18.08 11.57 6.00
C LEU A 269 -17.97 12.31 4.67
N CYS A 270 -16.80 12.32 4.02
CA CYS A 270 -16.60 13.00 2.73
C CYS A 270 -17.56 12.48 1.66
N ALA A 271 -17.82 11.17 1.67
CA ALA A 271 -18.78 10.50 0.79
C ALA A 271 -20.25 10.89 1.04
N ALA A 272 -20.56 11.65 2.07
CA ALA A 272 -21.91 12.21 2.24
C ALA A 272 -22.27 13.22 1.12
N CYS A 273 -21.28 13.90 0.57
CA CYS A 273 -21.48 14.90 -0.50
C CYS A 273 -20.79 14.51 -1.82
N HIS A 274 -19.62 13.90 -1.77
CA HIS A 274 -18.85 13.48 -2.93
C HIS A 274 -19.13 12.01 -3.28
N ALA A 275 -19.28 11.70 -4.57
CA ALA A 275 -19.34 10.30 -4.95
C ALA A 275 -18.06 9.57 -4.50
N SER A 276 -18.24 8.37 -3.95
CA SER A 276 -17.16 7.50 -3.53
C SER A 276 -17.42 6.09 -4.06
N GLU A 277 -16.56 5.61 -4.91
CA GLU A 277 -16.67 4.25 -5.46
C GLU A 277 -16.39 3.20 -4.38
N ALA A 278 -15.46 3.50 -3.48
CA ALA A 278 -15.13 2.61 -2.37
C ALA A 278 -16.32 2.36 -1.43
N LEU A 279 -17.21 3.35 -1.28
CA LEU A 279 -18.38 3.27 -0.42
C LEU A 279 -19.69 3.12 -1.20
N GLY A 280 -19.65 3.07 -2.54
CA GLY A 280 -20.84 3.00 -3.38
C GLY A 280 -21.75 4.24 -3.24
N ALA A 281 -21.22 5.38 -2.79
CA ALA A 281 -21.99 6.58 -2.52
C ALA A 281 -22.06 7.49 -3.73
N PRO A 282 -23.27 8.01 -4.10
CA PRO A 282 -23.41 8.98 -5.18
C PRO A 282 -23.09 10.41 -4.72
N SER A 283 -22.71 11.26 -5.66
CA SER A 283 -22.56 12.71 -5.41
C SER A 283 -23.88 13.38 -5.05
N TYR A 284 -23.80 14.43 -4.24
CA TYR A 284 -24.90 15.37 -4.06
C TYR A 284 -24.94 16.41 -5.19
N GLY A 285 -25.99 16.41 -5.97
CA GLY A 285 -26.16 17.35 -7.08
C GLY A 285 -25.01 17.28 -8.08
N THR A 286 -24.37 18.41 -8.32
CA THR A 286 -23.24 18.56 -9.25
C THR A 286 -21.86 18.51 -8.56
N ILE A 287 -21.80 18.14 -7.29
CA ILE A 287 -20.53 18.03 -6.58
C ILE A 287 -19.68 16.92 -7.24
N PRO A 288 -18.43 17.22 -7.63
CA PRO A 288 -17.57 16.24 -8.27
C PRO A 288 -17.29 15.03 -7.37
N PRO A 289 -16.97 13.85 -7.93
CA PRO A 289 -16.49 12.69 -7.16
C PRO A 289 -15.29 13.04 -6.30
N LEU A 290 -15.13 12.37 -5.17
CA LEU A 290 -14.05 12.65 -4.21
C LEU A 290 -12.66 12.56 -4.88
N THR A 291 -12.45 11.53 -5.70
CA THR A 291 -11.21 11.35 -6.46
C THR A 291 -10.90 12.56 -7.35
N ALA A 292 -11.89 13.03 -8.12
CA ALA A 292 -11.71 14.20 -8.97
C ALA A 292 -11.45 15.47 -8.13
N SER A 293 -12.23 15.69 -7.06
CA SER A 293 -12.11 16.87 -6.20
C SER A 293 -10.74 17.00 -5.56
N VAL A 294 -10.19 15.88 -5.05
CA VAL A 294 -8.89 15.90 -4.38
C VAL A 294 -7.76 16.04 -5.39
N HIS A 295 -7.70 15.18 -6.40
CA HIS A 295 -6.54 15.13 -7.30
C HIS A 295 -6.45 16.33 -8.24
N SER A 296 -7.58 16.82 -8.78
CA SER A 296 -7.55 17.97 -9.70
C SER A 296 -7.02 19.26 -9.03
N VAL A 297 -7.39 19.49 -7.78
CA VAL A 297 -6.91 20.66 -7.03
C VAL A 297 -5.43 20.53 -6.70
N HIS A 298 -5.01 19.35 -6.22
CA HIS A 298 -3.63 19.13 -5.80
C HIS A 298 -2.63 18.98 -6.96
N ALA A 299 -3.09 18.70 -8.18
CA ALA A 299 -2.22 18.64 -9.36
C ALA A 299 -1.37 19.91 -9.54
N HIS A 300 -1.90 21.07 -9.18
CA HIS A 300 -1.24 22.38 -9.35
C HIS A 300 -0.47 22.85 -8.11
N VAL A 301 -0.50 22.06 -7.03
CA VAL A 301 0.19 22.40 -5.77
C VAL A 301 1.68 22.09 -5.87
N GLN A 302 2.51 22.95 -5.29
CA GLN A 302 3.96 22.71 -5.17
C GLN A 302 4.23 21.61 -4.15
N ASP A 303 5.09 20.68 -4.52
CA ASP A 303 5.57 19.64 -3.61
C ASP A 303 6.36 20.28 -2.45
N PRO A 304 6.07 19.94 -1.18
CA PRO A 304 6.75 20.53 -0.03
C PRO A 304 8.25 20.22 0.05
N ILE A 305 8.73 19.22 -0.67
CA ILE A 305 10.13 18.78 -0.66
C ILE A 305 10.84 19.10 -1.98
N LEU A 306 10.14 18.88 -3.10
CA LEU A 306 10.65 19.13 -4.44
C LEU A 306 10.13 20.47 -4.94
N ASN A 307 10.96 21.23 -5.64
CA ASN A 307 10.54 22.53 -6.19
C ASN A 307 9.80 22.36 -7.54
N THR A 308 8.84 21.43 -7.59
CA THR A 308 8.00 21.13 -8.75
C THR A 308 6.57 20.91 -8.31
N THR A 309 5.59 20.99 -9.23
CA THR A 309 4.21 20.65 -8.89
C THR A 309 4.04 19.14 -8.64
N LEU A 310 3.00 18.77 -7.93
CA LEU A 310 2.65 17.35 -7.72
C LEU A 310 2.28 16.63 -9.02
N ASP A 311 1.88 17.37 -10.06
CA ASP A 311 1.58 16.82 -11.40
C ASP A 311 2.80 16.73 -12.32
N HIS A 312 3.97 17.26 -11.91
CA HIS A 312 5.14 17.28 -12.77
C HIS A 312 5.66 15.86 -13.04
N SER A 313 6.02 15.57 -14.30
CA SER A 313 6.46 14.24 -14.73
C SER A 313 7.68 13.72 -13.97
N ASP A 314 8.57 14.61 -13.53
CA ASP A 314 9.78 14.26 -12.77
C ASP A 314 9.50 14.08 -11.28
N ASN A 315 8.30 14.46 -10.80
CA ASN A 315 7.90 14.23 -9.42
C ASN A 315 7.38 12.80 -9.25
N ARG A 316 8.29 11.85 -9.31
CA ARG A 316 7.99 10.41 -9.25
C ARG A 316 7.37 9.98 -7.91
N ALA A 317 7.62 10.73 -6.84
CA ALA A 317 7.15 10.45 -5.49
C ALA A 317 5.86 11.19 -5.12
N ALA A 318 5.26 11.96 -6.02
CA ALA A 318 4.10 12.81 -5.73
C ALA A 318 2.95 12.07 -5.05
N CYS A 319 2.62 10.86 -5.52
CA CYS A 319 1.53 10.07 -4.97
C CYS A 319 1.75 9.68 -3.50
N TYR A 320 3.00 9.44 -3.12
CA TYR A 320 3.38 9.07 -1.75
C TYR A 320 3.31 10.25 -0.75
N ARG A 321 2.97 11.45 -1.21
CA ARG A 321 2.64 12.56 -0.30
C ARG A 321 1.31 12.37 0.42
N CYS A 322 0.43 11.51 -0.11
CA CYS A 322 -0.90 11.26 0.44
C CYS A 322 -1.20 9.77 0.56
N HIS A 323 -0.67 8.94 -0.36
CA HIS A 323 -0.87 7.49 -0.38
C HIS A 323 0.27 6.73 0.32
N PRO A 324 0.03 5.49 0.79
CA PRO A 324 1.04 4.69 1.48
C PRO A 324 2.31 4.48 0.67
N GLY A 325 3.45 4.83 1.24
CA GLY A 325 4.76 4.72 0.60
C GLY A 325 5.91 5.29 1.42
N SER A 326 5.61 5.93 2.56
CA SER A 326 6.61 6.45 3.49
C SER A 326 7.14 5.37 4.43
N THR A 327 6.27 4.67 5.14
CA THR A 327 6.60 3.52 6.00
C THR A 327 6.00 2.22 5.47
N THR A 328 4.79 2.27 4.90
CA THR A 328 4.21 1.14 4.18
C THR A 328 4.33 1.36 2.69
N LYS A 329 4.54 0.29 1.93
CA LYS A 329 4.63 0.36 0.47
C LYS A 329 3.39 -0.25 -0.16
N CYS A 330 2.58 0.59 -0.81
CA CYS A 330 1.48 0.11 -1.64
C CYS A 330 2.05 -0.68 -2.83
N LEU A 331 2.90 -0.06 -3.65
CA LEU A 331 3.54 -0.70 -4.81
C LEU A 331 4.82 -1.44 -4.37
N ARG A 332 4.73 -2.76 -4.16
CA ARG A 332 5.81 -3.61 -3.66
C ARG A 332 5.92 -4.98 -4.33
N GLY A 333 5.05 -5.24 -5.29
CA GLY A 333 5.10 -6.47 -6.09
C GLY A 333 6.31 -6.55 -7.02
N ALA A 334 6.33 -7.53 -7.89
CA ALA A 334 7.41 -7.76 -8.85
C ALA A 334 7.69 -6.53 -9.75
N MET A 335 6.64 -5.78 -10.09
CA MET A 335 6.78 -4.54 -10.86
C MET A 335 7.35 -3.41 -9.99
N GLY A 336 6.84 -3.24 -8.78
CA GLY A 336 7.28 -2.19 -7.85
C GLY A 336 8.66 -2.44 -7.25
N GLY A 337 9.12 -3.69 -7.22
CA GLY A 337 10.47 -4.08 -6.79
C GLY A 337 11.55 -3.83 -7.83
N ALA A 338 11.19 -3.51 -9.07
CA ALA A 338 12.16 -3.19 -10.11
C ALA A 338 12.79 -1.82 -9.87
N ILE A 339 14.12 -1.79 -9.82
CA ILE A 339 14.89 -0.56 -9.63
C ILE A 339 15.90 -0.35 -10.76
N ALA A 340 16.21 0.91 -11.05
CA ALA A 340 17.26 1.31 -11.97
C ALA A 340 18.65 1.16 -11.32
N ALA A 341 19.69 1.30 -12.12
CA ALA A 341 21.08 1.18 -11.66
C ALA A 341 21.48 2.20 -10.57
N ASP A 342 20.82 3.34 -10.52
CA ASP A 342 20.99 4.40 -9.52
C ASP A 342 20.17 4.19 -8.24
N GLY A 343 19.39 3.09 -8.17
CA GLY A 343 18.52 2.76 -7.04
C GLY A 343 17.13 3.42 -7.11
N ALA A 344 16.85 4.23 -8.10
CA ALA A 344 15.52 4.78 -8.30
C ALA A 344 14.54 3.68 -8.74
N MET A 345 13.29 3.77 -8.30
CA MET A 345 12.26 2.83 -8.74
C MET A 345 12.03 2.96 -10.25
N ALA A 346 12.15 1.85 -10.97
CA ALA A 346 11.93 1.81 -12.42
C ALA A 346 10.47 2.09 -12.79
N MET A 347 9.53 1.66 -11.95
CA MET A 347 8.09 1.96 -12.05
C MET A 347 7.59 2.69 -10.81
N GLN A 348 6.65 3.60 -11.05
CA GLN A 348 5.93 4.34 -10.02
C GLN A 348 4.44 4.37 -10.36
N CYS A 349 3.62 4.85 -9.43
CA CYS A 349 2.18 4.93 -9.57
C CYS A 349 1.74 5.57 -10.90
N GLN A 350 2.37 6.67 -11.28
CA GLN A 350 2.05 7.43 -12.50
C GLN A 350 2.24 6.62 -13.80
N ASN A 351 3.09 5.61 -13.79
CA ASN A 351 3.31 4.78 -14.98
C ASN A 351 2.08 3.92 -15.34
N CYS A 352 1.23 3.66 -14.34
CA CYS A 352 -0.01 2.91 -14.50
C CYS A 352 -1.25 3.79 -14.42
N HIS A 353 -1.28 4.76 -13.49
CA HIS A 353 -2.46 5.56 -13.18
C HIS A 353 -2.45 6.94 -13.85
N GLY A 354 -1.34 7.33 -14.47
CA GLY A 354 -1.15 8.68 -14.98
C GLY A 354 -0.77 9.67 -13.88
N ASN A 355 -0.53 10.92 -14.28
CA ASN A 355 -0.24 12.01 -13.36
C ASN A 355 -1.50 12.39 -12.55
N MET A 356 -1.33 13.21 -11.53
CA MET A 356 -2.39 13.60 -10.63
C MET A 356 -3.59 14.26 -11.35
N SER A 357 -3.33 15.07 -12.38
CA SER A 357 -4.37 15.66 -13.24
C SER A 357 -5.16 14.60 -14.02
N VAL A 358 -4.51 13.51 -14.45
CA VAL A 358 -5.18 12.38 -15.12
C VAL A 358 -6.07 11.62 -14.14
N VAL A 359 -5.58 11.37 -12.94
CA VAL A 359 -6.39 10.76 -11.85
C VAL A 359 -7.55 11.66 -11.45
N GLY A 360 -7.34 12.98 -11.44
CA GLY A 360 -8.36 13.99 -11.14
C GLY A 360 -9.31 14.33 -12.28
N SER A 361 -9.19 13.68 -13.44
CA SER A 361 -10.06 13.95 -14.58
C SER A 361 -11.52 13.64 -14.26
N PRO A 362 -12.46 14.54 -14.58
CA PRO A 362 -13.89 14.31 -14.39
C PRO A 362 -14.45 13.18 -15.26
N ASN A 363 -13.72 12.80 -16.30
CA ASN A 363 -14.10 11.72 -17.21
C ASN A 363 -13.57 10.35 -16.75
N ARG A 364 -12.81 10.29 -15.66
CA ARG A 364 -12.30 9.03 -15.13
C ARG A 364 -13.43 8.27 -14.45
N VAL A 365 -13.62 7.03 -14.91
CA VAL A 365 -14.58 6.10 -14.33
C VAL A 365 -13.78 5.13 -13.45
N GLY A 366 -13.23 5.66 -12.35
CA GLY A 366 -12.60 4.92 -11.26
C GLY A 366 -11.76 3.71 -11.69
N TRP A 367 -12.01 2.60 -11.08
CA TRP A 367 -11.28 1.34 -11.22
C TRP A 367 -11.39 0.69 -12.61
N PHE A 368 -12.37 1.08 -13.45
CA PHE A 368 -12.53 0.55 -14.80
C PHE A 368 -11.53 1.11 -15.81
N MET A 369 -10.88 2.20 -15.47
CA MET A 369 -9.84 2.80 -16.31
C MET A 369 -8.43 2.40 -15.87
N GLU A 370 -8.31 1.39 -15.03
CA GLU A 370 -7.01 0.84 -14.65
C GLU A 370 -6.45 -0.03 -15.77
N PRO A 371 -5.12 -0.01 -15.97
CA PRO A 371 -4.49 -0.87 -16.97
C PRO A 371 -4.58 -2.34 -16.57
N THR A 372 -4.60 -3.19 -17.57
CA THR A 372 -4.47 -4.64 -17.43
C THR A 372 -3.02 -5.08 -17.66
N CYS A 373 -2.68 -6.30 -17.27
CA CYS A 373 -1.35 -6.86 -17.51
C CYS A 373 -0.98 -6.85 -19.00
N GLN A 374 -1.96 -7.07 -19.88
CA GLN A 374 -1.78 -7.09 -21.32
C GLN A 374 -1.32 -5.76 -21.89
N ASN A 375 -1.62 -4.64 -21.26
CA ASN A 375 -1.16 -3.33 -21.71
C ASN A 375 0.36 -3.24 -21.82
N CYS A 376 1.11 -4.03 -21.04
CA CYS A 376 2.56 -4.12 -21.11
C CYS A 376 3.07 -5.49 -21.53
N HIS A 377 2.42 -6.56 -21.08
CA HIS A 377 2.81 -7.94 -21.32
C HIS A 377 2.08 -8.52 -22.54
N SER A 378 2.20 -7.85 -23.67
CA SER A 378 1.64 -8.29 -24.95
C SER A 378 2.74 -8.73 -25.90
N GLY A 379 2.36 -9.28 -27.05
CA GLY A 379 3.25 -9.85 -28.07
C GLY A 379 4.35 -8.97 -28.63
N THR A 380 4.33 -7.69 -28.33
CA THR A 380 5.44 -6.79 -28.62
C THR A 380 6.55 -6.83 -27.56
N ALA A 381 6.44 -7.69 -26.54
CA ALA A 381 7.45 -7.81 -25.50
C ALA A 381 8.73 -8.44 -26.07
N THR A 382 9.63 -7.62 -26.60
CA THR A 382 10.98 -8.04 -26.91
C THR A 382 11.74 -8.37 -25.64
N HIS A 383 12.78 -9.16 -25.71
CA HIS A 383 13.65 -9.40 -24.58
C HIS A 383 14.30 -8.08 -24.15
N ASN A 384 14.33 -7.82 -22.86
CA ASN A 384 14.77 -6.56 -22.28
C ASN A 384 15.74 -6.77 -21.12
N ASN A 385 16.57 -7.76 -21.16
CA ASN A 385 17.54 -8.10 -20.11
C ASN A 385 16.90 -8.52 -18.78
N GLY A 386 15.63 -8.85 -18.80
CA GLY A 386 14.89 -9.20 -17.59
C GLY A 386 14.28 -8.00 -16.85
N GLN A 387 14.45 -6.81 -17.38
CA GLN A 387 13.85 -5.59 -16.84
C GLN A 387 12.45 -5.36 -17.41
N ILE A 388 11.72 -4.42 -16.83
CA ILE A 388 10.41 -3.99 -17.32
C ILE A 388 10.58 -3.32 -18.67
N ARG A 389 9.81 -3.80 -19.63
CA ARG A 389 9.92 -3.32 -21.02
C ARG A 389 9.38 -1.92 -21.22
N TYR A 390 8.19 -1.67 -20.70
CA TYR A 390 7.57 -0.36 -20.73
C TYR A 390 7.64 0.30 -19.37
N THR A 391 7.97 1.57 -19.37
CA THR A 391 7.98 2.41 -18.16
C THR A 391 6.64 3.13 -17.97
N SER A 392 5.66 2.89 -18.84
CA SER A 392 4.32 3.44 -18.74
C SER A 392 3.34 2.53 -19.48
N VAL A 393 2.11 2.42 -18.98
CA VAL A 393 1.00 1.76 -19.65
C VAL A 393 0.34 2.66 -20.69
N PHE A 394 0.73 3.92 -20.77
CA PHE A 394 0.18 4.90 -21.69
C PHE A 394 1.05 5.05 -22.93
N GLU A 395 0.40 5.25 -24.06
CA GLU A 395 1.02 5.73 -25.29
C GLU A 395 1.34 7.23 -25.17
N THR A 396 2.10 7.76 -26.14
CA THR A 396 2.46 9.19 -26.16
C THR A 396 1.26 10.14 -26.27
N ASN A 397 0.12 9.65 -26.75
CA ASN A 397 -1.13 10.38 -26.82
C ASN A 397 -1.96 10.35 -25.52
N GLY A 398 -1.45 9.72 -24.44
CA GLY A 398 -2.11 9.61 -23.16
C GLY A 398 -3.18 8.51 -23.06
N LEU A 399 -3.39 7.71 -24.12
CA LEU A 399 -4.30 6.57 -24.06
C LEU A 399 -3.57 5.33 -23.53
N PRO A 400 -4.27 4.43 -22.81
CA PRO A 400 -3.69 3.15 -22.40
C PRO A 400 -3.19 2.38 -23.61
N ARG A 401 -2.04 1.70 -23.46
CA ARG A 401 -1.53 0.80 -24.50
C ARG A 401 -2.52 -0.33 -24.74
N GLU A 402 -2.75 -0.64 -25.99
CA GLU A 402 -3.48 -1.84 -26.37
C GLU A 402 -2.50 -2.95 -26.74
N PRO A 403 -2.82 -4.22 -26.42
CA PRO A 403 -1.97 -5.33 -26.83
C PRO A 403 -1.94 -5.42 -28.35
N VAL A 404 -0.74 -5.51 -28.93
CA VAL A 404 -0.56 -5.73 -30.37
C VAL A 404 -1.09 -7.10 -30.76
N ASP A 405 -0.96 -8.06 -29.85
CA ASP A 405 -1.53 -9.39 -29.99
C ASP A 405 -2.58 -9.61 -28.91
N SER A 406 -3.81 -9.83 -29.33
CA SER A 406 -4.94 -10.06 -28.43
C SER A 406 -5.03 -11.52 -27.93
N THR A 407 -4.05 -12.37 -28.19
CA THR A 407 -4.07 -13.77 -27.76
C THR A 407 -4.27 -13.90 -26.25
N PHE A 408 -3.64 -13.04 -25.48
CA PHE A 408 -3.85 -12.93 -24.04
C PHE A 408 -5.23 -12.37 -23.64
N ALA A 409 -5.91 -11.70 -24.53
CA ALA A 409 -7.18 -11.00 -24.27
C ALA A 409 -8.40 -11.70 -24.89
N THR A 410 -8.21 -12.69 -25.76
CA THR A 410 -9.27 -13.40 -26.48
C THR A 410 -9.47 -14.83 -26.04
N SER A 411 -8.54 -15.40 -25.32
CA SER A 411 -8.70 -16.74 -24.75
C SER A 411 -9.73 -16.74 -23.63
N ALA A 412 -10.47 -17.82 -23.47
CA ALA A 412 -11.37 -17.99 -22.32
C ALA A 412 -10.65 -17.98 -20.96
N ASN A 413 -9.32 -18.04 -20.98
CA ASN A 413 -8.44 -18.04 -19.83
C ASN A 413 -7.76 -16.69 -19.58
N THR A 414 -8.14 -15.62 -20.28
CA THR A 414 -7.55 -14.30 -20.14
C THR A 414 -8.62 -13.22 -20.05
N PRO A 415 -8.33 -12.06 -19.47
CA PRO A 415 -9.31 -10.97 -19.35
C PRO A 415 -9.83 -10.54 -20.72
N ALA A 416 -11.14 -10.45 -20.87
CA ALA A 416 -11.73 -9.85 -22.06
C ALA A 416 -11.43 -8.34 -22.08
N PRO A 417 -11.09 -7.74 -23.24
CA PRO A 417 -10.89 -6.31 -23.34
C PRO A 417 -12.10 -5.52 -22.84
N GLY A 418 -11.86 -4.51 -22.00
CA GLY A 418 -12.87 -3.55 -21.53
C GLY A 418 -13.83 -4.06 -20.46
N LEU A 419 -13.72 -5.29 -19.98
CA LEU A 419 -14.71 -5.87 -19.07
C LEU A 419 -14.16 -6.34 -17.74
N SER A 420 -12.89 -6.57 -17.56
CA SER A 420 -12.40 -7.07 -16.27
C SER A 420 -11.11 -6.45 -15.83
N LEU A 421 -11.16 -5.92 -14.63
CA LEU A 421 -9.97 -5.64 -13.83
C LEU A 421 -9.18 -6.93 -13.64
N TYR A 422 -7.87 -6.80 -13.49
CA TYR A 422 -6.98 -7.92 -13.18
C TYR A 422 -7.56 -8.85 -12.10
N ARG A 423 -8.10 -8.29 -11.03
CA ARG A 423 -8.66 -9.01 -9.88
C ARG A 423 -9.93 -9.83 -10.17
N PHE A 424 -10.61 -9.60 -11.30
CA PHE A 424 -11.77 -10.39 -11.73
C PHE A 424 -11.46 -11.26 -12.94
N SER A 425 -10.22 -11.28 -13.37
CA SER A 425 -9.78 -12.03 -14.53
C SER A 425 -9.38 -13.43 -14.13
N ALA A 426 -9.75 -14.41 -14.94
CA ALA A 426 -9.50 -15.84 -14.72
C ALA A 426 -8.70 -16.45 -15.85
N GLY A 427 -7.91 -17.46 -15.48
CA GLY A 427 -7.16 -18.31 -16.41
C GLY A 427 -7.25 -19.76 -15.97
N HIS A 428 -6.40 -20.63 -16.48
CA HIS A 428 -6.09 -21.99 -16.03
C HIS A 428 -7.23 -22.73 -15.28
N GLY A 429 -8.27 -23.15 -15.99
CA GLY A 429 -9.39 -23.89 -15.39
C GLY A 429 -10.33 -23.03 -14.55
N GLY A 430 -10.32 -21.71 -14.69
CA GLY A 430 -11.16 -20.77 -13.97
C GLY A 430 -10.53 -20.18 -12.71
N LEU A 431 -9.22 -20.43 -12.48
CA LEU A 431 -8.48 -19.76 -11.40
C LEU A 431 -8.35 -18.28 -11.71
N GLN A 432 -8.55 -17.45 -10.70
CA GLN A 432 -8.33 -16.01 -10.82
C GLN A 432 -6.84 -15.71 -11.00
N CYS A 433 -6.52 -14.68 -11.78
CA CYS A 433 -5.11 -14.29 -12.01
C CYS A 433 -4.39 -14.02 -10.69
N SER A 434 -5.05 -13.39 -9.73
CA SER A 434 -4.52 -13.14 -8.38
C SER A 434 -4.20 -14.42 -7.60
N ALA A 435 -4.87 -15.54 -7.89
CA ALA A 435 -4.58 -16.82 -7.26
C ALA A 435 -3.15 -17.31 -7.55
N CYS A 436 -2.63 -17.03 -8.74
CA CYS A 436 -1.27 -17.43 -9.14
C CYS A 436 -0.26 -16.30 -9.07
N HIS A 437 -0.65 -15.08 -9.45
CA HIS A 437 0.24 -13.93 -9.57
C HIS A 437 0.29 -13.01 -8.35
N GLY A 438 -0.63 -13.16 -7.40
CA GLY A 438 -0.75 -12.28 -6.23
C GLY A 438 -1.70 -11.10 -6.46
N SER A 439 -1.86 -10.31 -5.43
CA SER A 439 -2.72 -9.12 -5.44
C SER A 439 -2.13 -8.01 -6.31
N THR A 440 -2.97 -7.11 -6.79
CA THR A 440 -2.50 -5.88 -7.43
C THR A 440 -1.54 -5.13 -6.50
N HIS A 441 -0.46 -4.56 -7.04
CA HIS A 441 0.64 -3.90 -6.33
C HIS A 441 1.54 -4.80 -5.48
N ALA A 442 1.15 -6.05 -5.22
CA ALA A 442 1.91 -7.04 -4.46
C ALA A 442 2.09 -8.35 -5.25
N GLU A 443 2.23 -8.25 -6.58
CA GLU A 443 2.42 -9.40 -7.46
C GLU A 443 3.68 -10.18 -7.05
N PHE A 444 3.58 -11.49 -7.11
CA PHE A 444 4.68 -12.37 -6.71
C PHE A 444 5.87 -12.36 -7.67
N PRO A 445 7.10 -12.39 -7.12
CA PRO A 445 7.46 -12.23 -5.72
C PRO A 445 7.36 -10.75 -5.29
N SER A 446 6.75 -10.51 -4.14
CA SER A 446 6.76 -9.18 -3.53
C SER A 446 8.05 -8.94 -2.75
N THR A 447 8.39 -7.66 -2.56
CA THR A 447 9.53 -7.27 -1.71
C THR A 447 9.26 -7.43 -0.22
N HIS A 448 8.01 -7.65 0.19
CA HIS A 448 7.65 -7.92 1.58
C HIS A 448 7.50 -9.43 1.82
N ALA A 449 8.16 -9.93 2.87
CA ALA A 449 8.22 -11.37 3.15
C ALA A 449 6.83 -12.00 3.34
N ASN A 450 5.93 -11.33 4.07
CA ASN A 450 4.59 -11.86 4.37
C ASN A 450 3.72 -12.05 3.13
N ASP A 451 3.92 -11.26 2.06
CA ASP A 451 3.21 -11.48 0.80
C ASP A 451 3.57 -12.82 0.15
N ASN A 452 4.78 -13.32 0.38
CA ASN A 452 5.29 -14.53 -0.26
C ASN A 452 5.03 -15.81 0.54
N VAL A 453 4.55 -15.72 1.78
CA VAL A 453 4.38 -16.86 2.72
C VAL A 453 3.55 -17.97 2.07
N ARG A 454 2.39 -17.64 1.52
CA ARG A 454 1.50 -18.61 0.86
C ARG A 454 2.21 -19.44 -0.21
N ASN A 455 2.94 -18.79 -1.10
CA ASN A 455 3.59 -19.48 -2.21
C ASN A 455 4.80 -20.28 -1.74
N GLN A 456 5.51 -19.81 -0.72
CA GLN A 456 6.57 -20.59 -0.07
C GLN A 456 6.02 -21.86 0.56
N GLU A 457 4.86 -21.80 1.21
CA GLU A 457 4.19 -22.95 1.81
C GLU A 457 3.72 -23.95 0.76
N LEU A 458 3.11 -23.49 -0.34
CA LEU A 458 2.46 -24.33 -1.34
C LEU A 458 3.44 -24.92 -2.35
N GLN A 459 4.51 -24.20 -2.71
CA GLN A 459 5.43 -24.63 -3.77
C GLN A 459 6.92 -24.65 -3.36
N GLY A 460 7.22 -24.31 -2.11
CA GLY A 460 8.59 -24.36 -1.56
C GLY A 460 9.47 -23.15 -1.93
N HIS A 461 8.94 -22.15 -2.60
CA HIS A 461 9.68 -20.93 -2.97
C HIS A 461 8.73 -19.75 -3.21
N ALA A 462 9.26 -18.54 -3.08
CA ALA A 462 8.57 -17.32 -3.49
C ALA A 462 8.42 -17.26 -5.04
N GLY A 463 7.58 -16.36 -5.51
CA GLY A 463 7.30 -16.15 -6.92
C GLY A 463 5.91 -16.61 -7.32
N VAL A 464 5.57 -16.42 -8.60
CA VAL A 464 4.29 -16.85 -9.17
C VAL A 464 4.06 -18.33 -8.91
N MET A 465 2.81 -18.73 -8.69
CA MET A 465 2.45 -20.14 -8.53
C MET A 465 2.67 -20.89 -9.85
N VAL A 466 3.68 -21.72 -9.90
CA VAL A 466 4.17 -22.37 -11.14
C VAL A 466 4.36 -23.88 -11.02
N GLU A 467 4.44 -24.40 -9.78
CA GLU A 467 4.63 -25.83 -9.56
C GLU A 467 3.31 -26.58 -9.72
N CYS A 468 3.19 -27.34 -10.79
CA CYS A 468 1.98 -28.12 -11.09
C CYS A 468 1.56 -29.02 -9.92
N ALA A 469 2.55 -29.60 -9.24
CA ALA A 469 2.34 -30.50 -8.11
C ALA A 469 1.70 -29.83 -6.88
N ALA A 470 1.69 -28.49 -6.79
CA ALA A 470 0.97 -27.78 -5.74
C ALA A 470 -0.55 -28.02 -5.80
N CYS A 471 -1.08 -28.30 -6.99
CA CYS A 471 -2.52 -28.51 -7.22
C CYS A 471 -2.86 -29.85 -7.89
N HIS A 472 -1.91 -30.48 -8.58
CA HIS A 472 -2.12 -31.72 -9.36
C HIS A 472 -1.27 -32.88 -8.84
N VAL A 473 -1.93 -33.94 -8.39
CA VAL A 473 -1.32 -35.12 -7.75
C VAL A 473 -0.28 -35.84 -8.62
N SER A 474 -0.38 -35.76 -9.92
CA SER A 474 0.44 -36.58 -10.85
C SER A 474 1.05 -35.79 -12.02
N MET A 475 0.95 -34.46 -12.01
CA MET A 475 1.48 -33.65 -13.09
C MET A 475 2.85 -33.07 -12.73
N SER A 476 3.82 -33.34 -13.57
CA SER A 476 5.12 -32.68 -13.57
C SER A 476 5.23 -31.82 -14.83
N VAL A 477 6.00 -30.74 -14.76
CA VAL A 477 6.36 -29.93 -15.95
C VAL A 477 7.04 -30.74 -17.06
N ASN A 478 7.56 -31.90 -16.74
CA ASN A 478 8.16 -32.84 -17.67
C ASN A 478 7.17 -33.90 -18.16
N SER A 479 5.91 -33.86 -17.74
CA SER A 479 4.91 -34.81 -18.20
C SER A 479 4.52 -34.51 -19.65
N SER A 480 4.52 -35.56 -20.48
CA SER A 480 4.02 -35.48 -21.86
C SER A 480 2.52 -35.14 -21.94
N THR A 481 1.79 -35.27 -20.82
CA THR A 481 0.36 -34.97 -20.71
C THR A 481 0.10 -33.58 -20.14
N ALA A 482 1.14 -32.79 -19.80
CA ALA A 482 1.01 -31.41 -19.38
C ALA A 482 0.55 -30.52 -20.55
N ALA A 483 -0.73 -30.68 -20.93
CA ALA A 483 -1.34 -29.95 -22.02
C ALA A 483 -1.69 -28.53 -21.59
N GLY A 484 -1.26 -27.55 -22.38
CA GLY A 484 -1.76 -26.20 -22.31
C GLY A 484 -0.98 -25.23 -21.42
N GLY A 485 -0.11 -25.70 -20.54
CA GLY A 485 0.58 -24.82 -19.58
C GLY A 485 -0.39 -23.93 -18.78
N PRO A 486 0.10 -23.01 -17.92
CA PRO A 486 -0.77 -22.17 -17.08
C PRO A 486 -1.72 -21.27 -17.86
N HIS A 487 -1.33 -20.84 -19.06
CA HIS A 487 -2.13 -19.95 -19.91
C HIS A 487 -2.81 -20.67 -21.09
N GLY A 488 -2.75 -21.98 -21.13
CA GLY A 488 -3.42 -22.78 -22.17
C GLY A 488 -2.89 -22.58 -23.60
N MET A 489 -1.70 -21.98 -23.76
CA MET A 489 -1.18 -21.58 -25.06
C MET A 489 -0.66 -22.76 -25.88
N HIS A 490 0.10 -23.65 -25.24
CA HIS A 490 0.62 -24.88 -25.85
C HIS A 490 1.10 -25.86 -24.77
N PRO A 491 1.27 -27.16 -25.06
CA PRO A 491 1.92 -28.09 -24.15
C PRO A 491 3.34 -27.62 -23.78
N ILE A 492 3.81 -27.99 -22.60
CA ILE A 492 5.13 -27.57 -22.08
C ILE A 492 6.09 -28.73 -21.87
N GLY A 493 5.67 -29.94 -22.17
CA GLY A 493 6.47 -31.18 -22.02
C GLY A 493 7.34 -31.50 -23.22
N PRO A 494 8.14 -32.60 -23.13
CA PRO A 494 9.05 -33.06 -24.22
C PRO A 494 8.37 -33.32 -25.57
N SER A 495 7.13 -33.76 -25.56
CA SER A 495 6.36 -34.03 -26.81
C SER A 495 6.09 -32.74 -27.59
N TRP A 496 5.95 -31.59 -26.90
CA TRP A 496 5.83 -30.33 -27.59
C TRP A 496 7.14 -29.94 -28.29
N VAL A 497 8.27 -30.11 -27.59
CA VAL A 497 9.57 -29.78 -28.16
C VAL A 497 9.89 -30.51 -29.46
N SER A 498 9.48 -31.75 -29.56
CA SER A 498 9.68 -32.53 -30.79
C SER A 498 8.59 -32.33 -31.86
N GLY A 499 7.42 -31.86 -31.48
CA GLY A 499 6.26 -31.73 -32.39
C GLY A 499 5.85 -30.30 -32.75
N HIS A 500 6.48 -29.26 -32.20
CA HIS A 500 6.05 -27.88 -32.42
C HIS A 500 6.28 -27.36 -33.86
N HIS A 501 7.18 -27.99 -34.61
CA HIS A 501 7.46 -27.61 -35.98
C HIS A 501 6.21 -27.59 -36.85
N ASP A 502 5.39 -28.65 -36.76
CA ASP A 502 4.16 -28.75 -37.57
C ASP A 502 3.10 -27.71 -37.14
N PHE A 503 3.12 -27.31 -35.86
CA PHE A 503 2.19 -26.33 -35.34
C PHE A 503 2.57 -24.88 -35.70
N ILE A 504 3.85 -24.57 -35.87
CA ILE A 504 4.33 -23.21 -36.15
C ILE A 504 3.96 -22.76 -37.57
N GLN A 505 3.74 -23.73 -38.51
CA GLN A 505 3.34 -23.41 -39.89
C GLN A 505 1.99 -22.68 -39.90
N GLY A 506 2.04 -21.38 -40.24
CA GLY A 506 0.86 -20.51 -40.24
C GLY A 506 0.52 -19.87 -38.88
N ASN A 507 1.23 -20.21 -37.80
CA ASN A 507 0.94 -19.72 -36.42
C ASN A 507 2.08 -18.94 -35.81
N LEU A 508 3.10 -18.56 -36.57
CA LEU A 508 4.30 -17.87 -36.03
C LEU A 508 3.97 -16.60 -35.23
N ALA A 509 3.01 -15.81 -35.72
CA ALA A 509 2.62 -14.56 -35.02
C ALA A 509 2.07 -14.84 -33.62
N GLN A 510 1.34 -15.95 -33.43
CA GLN A 510 0.86 -16.34 -32.09
C GLN A 510 2.02 -16.73 -31.15
N CYS A 511 3.04 -17.39 -31.69
CA CYS A 511 4.24 -17.75 -30.93
C CYS A 511 4.99 -16.49 -30.51
N GLN A 512 5.11 -15.53 -31.42
CA GLN A 512 5.78 -14.26 -31.18
C GLN A 512 5.09 -13.39 -30.11
N ALA A 513 3.84 -13.61 -29.80
CA ALA A 513 3.14 -12.99 -28.71
C ALA A 513 3.88 -13.15 -27.36
N CYS A 514 4.49 -14.30 -27.12
CA CYS A 514 5.25 -14.60 -25.92
C CYS A 514 6.76 -14.68 -26.18
N HIS A 515 7.15 -15.24 -27.34
CA HIS A 515 8.57 -15.47 -27.67
C HIS A 515 9.25 -14.27 -28.34
N GLY A 516 8.52 -13.17 -28.58
CA GLY A 516 9.03 -11.93 -29.17
C GLY A 516 9.01 -11.95 -30.70
N LEU A 517 8.92 -10.75 -31.32
CA LEU A 517 8.88 -10.60 -32.78
C LEU A 517 10.13 -11.15 -33.46
N ASP A 518 11.26 -11.16 -32.77
CA ASP A 518 12.53 -11.73 -33.19
C ASP A 518 12.68 -13.22 -32.85
N SER A 519 11.66 -13.81 -32.22
CA SER A 519 11.61 -15.22 -31.78
C SER A 519 12.76 -15.64 -30.85
N ARG A 520 13.40 -14.69 -30.19
CA ARG A 520 14.51 -14.93 -29.25
C ARG A 520 14.08 -15.16 -27.80
N GLY A 521 12.82 -14.94 -27.50
CA GLY A 521 12.27 -15.09 -26.18
C GLY A 521 12.10 -13.76 -25.45
N THR A 522 11.17 -13.75 -24.50
CA THR A 522 10.82 -12.57 -23.67
C THR A 522 10.65 -12.96 -22.21
N VAL A 523 10.22 -12.03 -21.38
CA VAL A 523 9.80 -12.32 -20.00
C VAL A 523 8.63 -13.30 -19.93
N LEU A 524 7.81 -13.37 -20.96
CA LEU A 524 6.66 -14.26 -21.06
C LEU A 524 7.03 -15.70 -21.46
N SER A 525 8.21 -15.92 -22.01
CA SER A 525 8.69 -17.23 -22.47
C SER A 525 9.81 -17.79 -21.59
N ARG A 526 9.79 -17.48 -20.29
CA ARG A 526 10.76 -18.01 -19.32
C ARG A 526 10.32 -19.40 -18.82
N ALA A 527 11.30 -20.26 -18.59
CA ALA A 527 11.09 -21.53 -17.92
C ALA A 527 10.52 -21.28 -16.51
N GLN A 528 9.36 -21.84 -16.23
CA GLN A 528 8.69 -21.66 -14.94
C GLN A 528 9.32 -22.54 -13.84
N SER A 529 9.94 -23.66 -14.24
CA SER A 529 10.55 -24.62 -13.34
C SER A 529 11.84 -25.15 -13.99
N PRO A 530 12.81 -25.64 -13.23
CA PRO A 530 13.99 -26.33 -13.79
C PRO A 530 13.56 -27.53 -14.64
N ARG A 531 14.12 -27.66 -15.84
CA ARG A 531 13.78 -28.78 -16.74
C ARG A 531 14.89 -29.07 -17.73
N THR A 532 14.91 -30.30 -18.21
CA THR A 532 15.75 -30.72 -19.33
C THR A 532 14.87 -30.99 -20.54
N LEU A 533 15.16 -30.33 -21.65
CA LEU A 533 14.47 -30.52 -22.93
C LEU A 533 15.47 -31.08 -23.93
N THR A 534 15.08 -32.09 -24.65
CA THR A 534 15.90 -32.71 -25.70
C THR A 534 15.11 -32.76 -27.02
N ALA A 535 15.72 -32.27 -28.09
CA ALA A 535 15.15 -32.23 -29.42
C ALA A 535 16.15 -32.82 -30.43
N GLY A 536 15.67 -33.62 -31.35
CA GLY A 536 16.44 -34.16 -32.49
C GLY A 536 16.30 -33.24 -33.70
N PHE A 537 17.38 -33.02 -34.41
CA PHE A 537 17.47 -32.23 -35.64
C PHE A 537 18.24 -33.00 -36.70
N ASP A 538 18.14 -32.57 -37.96
CA ASP A 538 19.06 -33.03 -39.01
C ASP A 538 20.49 -32.56 -38.64
N GLY A 539 21.33 -33.52 -38.28
CA GLY A 539 22.68 -33.24 -37.83
C GLY A 539 22.96 -33.47 -36.35
N GLY A 540 21.98 -33.87 -35.54
CA GLY A 540 22.23 -34.23 -34.13
C GLY A 540 21.09 -33.95 -33.18
N THR A 541 21.42 -33.96 -31.87
CA THR A 541 20.48 -33.74 -30.81
C THR A 541 20.93 -32.53 -29.94
N VAL A 542 20.00 -31.66 -29.60
CA VAL A 542 20.23 -30.55 -28.66
C VAL A 542 19.56 -30.88 -27.35
N THR A 543 20.32 -30.76 -26.26
CA THR A 543 19.79 -30.85 -24.90
C THR A 543 19.97 -29.52 -24.20
N LEU A 544 18.86 -28.94 -23.73
CA LEU A 544 18.81 -27.72 -22.91
C LEU A 544 18.55 -28.09 -21.47
N ASN A 545 19.44 -27.67 -20.59
CA ASN A 545 19.24 -27.72 -19.15
C ASN A 545 18.82 -26.33 -18.70
N LEU A 546 17.54 -26.15 -18.42
CA LEU A 546 16.94 -24.85 -18.10
C LEU A 546 16.76 -24.73 -16.58
N PHE A 547 17.24 -23.66 -16.03
CA PHE A 547 16.89 -23.25 -14.66
C PHE A 547 15.60 -22.42 -14.68
N ARG A 548 14.92 -22.28 -13.56
CA ARG A 548 13.76 -21.39 -13.44
C ARG A 548 14.16 -19.97 -13.83
N GLY A 549 13.40 -19.33 -14.71
CA GLY A 549 13.67 -18.00 -15.24
C GLY A 549 14.58 -17.96 -16.47
N ALA A 550 15.07 -19.12 -16.95
CA ALA A 550 15.78 -19.21 -18.22
C ALA A 550 14.86 -18.82 -19.38
N THR A 551 15.34 -17.93 -20.26
CA THR A 551 14.55 -17.51 -21.44
C THR A 551 14.57 -18.60 -22.50
N ILE A 552 13.43 -18.88 -23.10
CA ILE A 552 13.24 -19.85 -24.16
C ILE A 552 12.82 -19.11 -25.43
N GLY A 553 13.58 -19.32 -26.48
CA GLY A 553 13.28 -18.84 -27.83
C GLY A 553 13.70 -19.86 -28.86
N CYS A 554 13.37 -19.66 -30.14
CA CYS A 554 13.76 -20.54 -31.22
C CYS A 554 15.28 -20.77 -31.27
N TYR A 555 16.05 -19.70 -31.04
CA TYR A 555 17.51 -19.70 -31.06
C TYR A 555 18.15 -20.47 -29.90
N SER A 556 17.38 -20.91 -28.95
CA SER A 556 17.91 -21.79 -27.88
C SER A 556 18.35 -23.15 -28.41
N CYS A 557 17.71 -23.66 -29.47
CA CYS A 557 17.99 -24.94 -30.08
C CYS A 557 18.46 -24.84 -31.54
N HIS A 558 17.83 -24.04 -32.38
CA HIS A 558 18.06 -23.93 -33.81
C HIS A 558 18.18 -22.47 -34.28
N ASN A 559 18.53 -22.22 -35.54
CA ASN A 559 18.89 -20.87 -36.02
C ASN A 559 17.69 -20.01 -36.43
N GLY A 560 16.58 -20.13 -35.74
CA GLY A 560 15.40 -19.29 -35.89
C GLY A 560 14.18 -20.00 -36.39
N PRO A 561 13.00 -19.35 -36.45
CA PRO A 561 11.72 -19.99 -36.68
C PRO A 561 11.57 -20.65 -38.06
N ASN A 562 12.42 -20.31 -39.03
CA ASN A 562 12.41 -20.82 -40.39
C ASN A 562 13.70 -21.55 -40.76
N ASN A 563 14.49 -21.96 -39.78
CA ASN A 563 15.77 -22.62 -40.02
C ASN A 563 16.03 -23.66 -38.90
N ASP A 564 15.88 -24.94 -39.29
CA ASP A 564 16.01 -26.08 -38.36
C ASP A 564 17.46 -26.52 -38.13
N SER A 565 18.45 -25.83 -38.72
CA SER A 565 19.84 -26.14 -38.40
C SER A 565 20.18 -25.83 -36.96
N ILE A 566 20.92 -26.75 -36.33
CA ILE A 566 21.29 -26.62 -34.90
C ILE A 566 22.04 -25.31 -34.65
N ASN A 567 21.62 -24.58 -33.63
CA ASN A 567 22.40 -23.44 -33.13
C ASN A 567 23.58 -23.94 -32.29
N ASN A 568 24.74 -23.95 -32.88
CA ASN A 568 26.00 -24.39 -32.24
C ASN A 568 26.74 -23.25 -31.49
N SER A 569 26.13 -22.07 -31.29
CA SER A 569 26.76 -21.02 -30.51
C SER A 569 27.05 -21.49 -29.08
N VAL A 570 28.17 -21.05 -28.53
CA VAL A 570 28.56 -21.37 -27.16
C VAL A 570 27.70 -20.51 -26.19
N PRO A 571 27.03 -21.12 -25.20
CA PRO A 571 26.32 -20.34 -24.19
C PRO A 571 27.23 -19.35 -23.46
N PRO A 572 26.75 -18.17 -23.07
CA PRO A 572 27.52 -17.26 -22.25
C PRO A 572 27.81 -17.87 -20.88
N THR A 573 28.77 -17.29 -20.17
CA THR A 573 29.09 -17.68 -18.79
C THR A 573 29.14 -16.48 -17.89
N VAL A 574 28.81 -16.70 -16.63
CA VAL A 574 28.92 -15.72 -15.52
C VAL A 574 29.57 -16.37 -14.32
N ASP A 575 30.39 -15.61 -13.61
CA ASP A 575 30.99 -16.05 -12.34
C ASP A 575 30.07 -15.73 -11.16
N VAL A 576 30.40 -16.23 -9.97
CA VAL A 576 29.74 -15.88 -8.71
C VAL A 576 30.34 -14.59 -8.16
N VAL A 577 29.52 -13.77 -7.48
CA VAL A 577 29.98 -12.55 -6.84
C VAL A 577 29.64 -12.54 -5.35
N SER A 578 30.49 -11.91 -4.57
CA SER A 578 30.22 -11.67 -3.16
C SER A 578 30.81 -10.33 -2.71
N GLY A 579 30.24 -9.76 -1.64
CA GLY A 579 30.76 -8.51 -1.08
C GLY A 579 30.18 -8.20 0.28
N ASN A 580 30.70 -7.14 0.88
CA ASN A 580 30.29 -6.65 2.19
C ASN A 580 29.87 -5.19 2.07
N THR A 581 28.83 -4.80 2.78
CA THR A 581 28.37 -3.42 2.85
C THR A 581 27.75 -3.11 4.21
N LEU A 582 27.42 -1.83 4.41
CA LEU A 582 26.58 -1.37 5.51
C LEU A 582 25.14 -1.23 5.03
N ASN A 583 24.16 -1.36 5.92
CA ASN A 583 22.76 -1.16 5.58
C ASN A 583 22.41 0.31 5.18
N SER A 584 23.38 1.21 5.29
CA SER A 584 23.29 2.60 4.85
C SER A 584 23.92 2.87 3.48
N SER A 585 24.48 1.86 2.82
CA SER A 585 25.30 2.07 1.63
C SER A 585 25.03 1.01 0.56
N PRO A 586 24.86 1.40 -0.71
CA PRO A 586 24.79 0.44 -1.79
C PRO A 586 26.15 -0.22 -2.03
N LEU A 587 26.12 -1.40 -2.66
CA LEU A 587 27.31 -2.18 -3.02
C LEU A 587 27.30 -2.50 -4.52
N ASN A 588 28.36 -2.12 -5.22
CA ASN A 588 28.59 -2.52 -6.60
C ASN A 588 29.32 -3.86 -6.66
N LEU A 589 28.75 -4.82 -7.36
CA LEU A 589 29.31 -6.14 -7.63
C LEU A 589 29.56 -6.24 -9.14
N THR A 590 30.81 -6.33 -9.52
CA THR A 590 31.19 -6.47 -10.93
C THR A 590 31.18 -7.94 -11.31
N VAL A 591 30.40 -8.31 -12.30
CA VAL A 591 30.27 -9.68 -12.85
C VAL A 591 31.19 -9.83 -14.05
N THR A 592 31.95 -10.92 -14.09
CA THR A 592 32.68 -11.30 -15.30
C THR A 592 31.73 -11.98 -16.27
N LEU A 593 31.60 -11.43 -17.47
CA LEU A 593 30.75 -11.92 -18.56
C LEU A 593 31.59 -12.45 -19.71
N THR A 594 31.26 -13.62 -20.21
CA THR A 594 31.83 -14.14 -21.44
C THR A 594 30.72 -14.64 -22.36
N PRO A 595 30.48 -14.00 -23.52
CA PRO A 595 31.11 -12.77 -24.00
C PRO A 595 30.64 -11.52 -23.23
N PRO A 596 31.41 -10.42 -23.19
CA PRO A 596 31.02 -9.22 -22.43
C PRO A 596 29.80 -8.49 -22.99
N THR A 597 29.33 -8.87 -24.17
CA THR A 597 28.11 -8.36 -24.79
C THR A 597 26.83 -9.04 -24.29
N ALA A 598 26.93 -10.13 -23.52
CA ALA A 598 25.77 -10.78 -22.95
C ALA A 598 25.12 -9.89 -21.89
N ALA A 599 23.80 -9.90 -21.83
CA ALA A 599 23.03 -9.07 -20.92
C ALA A 599 22.76 -9.78 -19.58
N LEU A 600 23.12 -9.15 -18.46
CA LEU A 600 22.80 -9.64 -17.12
C LEU A 600 21.29 -9.56 -16.84
N ARG A 601 20.79 -10.56 -16.14
CA ARG A 601 19.41 -10.63 -15.65
C ARG A 601 19.36 -11.14 -14.24
N ILE A 602 18.59 -10.49 -13.41
CA ILE A 602 18.25 -11.00 -12.06
C ILE A 602 17.21 -12.10 -12.26
N ILE A 603 17.47 -13.26 -11.69
CA ILE A 603 16.60 -14.44 -11.74
C ILE A 603 15.77 -14.55 -10.47
N THR A 604 16.43 -14.47 -9.32
CA THR A 604 15.77 -14.37 -8.01
C THR A 604 16.29 -13.12 -7.31
N PRO A 605 15.43 -12.15 -6.98
CA PRO A 605 15.86 -10.97 -6.25
C PRO A 605 16.29 -11.35 -4.82
N PRO A 606 17.09 -10.50 -4.15
CA PRO A 606 17.40 -10.67 -2.74
C PRO A 606 16.14 -10.49 -1.89
N ALA A 607 16.11 -11.15 -0.73
CA ALA A 607 14.98 -11.08 0.20
C ALA A 607 15.00 -9.79 1.04
N ASN A 608 16.19 -9.26 1.32
CA ASN A 608 16.40 -8.14 2.23
C ASN A 608 17.07 -6.94 1.57
N GLY A 609 16.89 -6.81 0.28
CA GLY A 609 17.44 -5.73 -0.51
C GLY A 609 16.82 -5.65 -1.89
N SER A 610 17.37 -4.77 -2.72
CA SER A 610 17.01 -4.62 -4.12
C SER A 610 18.27 -4.61 -4.99
N LEU A 611 18.13 -4.95 -6.26
CA LEU A 611 19.25 -4.98 -7.21
C LEU A 611 18.96 -4.12 -8.43
N GLY A 612 19.85 -3.17 -8.70
CA GLY A 612 19.96 -2.49 -9.98
C GLY A 612 20.97 -3.17 -10.90
N VAL A 613 20.74 -3.12 -12.22
CA VAL A 613 21.62 -3.70 -13.22
C VAL A 613 22.07 -2.62 -14.19
N SER A 614 23.38 -2.49 -14.36
CA SER A 614 23.99 -1.62 -15.36
C SER A 614 25.15 -2.35 -16.02
N ASN A 615 25.01 -2.73 -17.30
CA ASN A 615 25.97 -3.56 -18.02
C ASN A 615 26.34 -4.84 -17.24
N ASN A 616 27.59 -4.91 -16.76
CA ASN A 616 28.09 -6.04 -15.97
C ASN A 616 28.18 -5.74 -14.46
N ILE A 617 27.50 -4.69 -13.98
CA ILE A 617 27.47 -4.30 -12.58
C ILE A 617 26.09 -4.58 -12.01
N LEU A 618 26.06 -5.31 -10.89
CA LEU A 618 24.89 -5.48 -10.03
C LEU A 618 25.10 -4.56 -8.83
N THR A 619 24.22 -3.57 -8.68
CA THR A 619 24.24 -2.69 -7.49
C THR A 619 23.21 -3.17 -6.51
N TYR A 620 23.67 -3.65 -5.35
CA TYR A 620 22.80 -4.07 -4.26
C TYR A 620 22.49 -2.89 -3.34
N PHE A 621 21.22 -2.73 -3.02
CA PHE A 621 20.69 -1.73 -2.10
C PHE A 621 20.04 -2.45 -0.93
N PRO A 622 20.64 -2.43 0.27
CA PRO A 622 20.08 -3.08 1.46
C PRO A 622 18.73 -2.48 1.84
N ASN A 623 17.81 -3.29 2.36
CA ASN A 623 16.62 -2.77 3.01
C ASN A 623 17.00 -2.06 4.30
N GLU A 624 16.25 -1.01 4.64
CA GLU A 624 16.46 -0.26 5.87
C GLU A 624 16.42 -1.17 7.11
N GLY A 625 17.39 -1.00 8.00
CA GLY A 625 17.49 -1.76 9.23
C GLY A 625 17.97 -3.22 9.09
N PHE A 626 18.11 -3.75 7.88
CA PHE A 626 18.56 -5.11 7.68
C PHE A 626 20.04 -5.26 8.01
N THR A 627 20.38 -6.33 8.73
CA THR A 627 21.75 -6.80 8.95
C THR A 627 21.78 -8.32 8.81
N GLY A 628 22.84 -8.87 8.24
CA GLY A 628 22.97 -10.30 8.01
C GLY A 628 23.47 -10.62 6.62
N VAL A 629 23.29 -11.85 6.19
CA VAL A 629 23.67 -12.31 4.85
C VAL A 629 22.42 -12.38 3.98
N ASP A 630 22.46 -11.72 2.82
CA ASP A 630 21.44 -11.80 1.80
C ASP A 630 21.99 -12.47 0.54
N SER A 631 21.15 -13.08 -0.25
CA SER A 631 21.54 -13.77 -1.45
C SER A 631 20.52 -13.59 -2.57
N PHE A 632 21.02 -13.66 -3.81
CA PHE A 632 20.22 -13.56 -5.02
C PHE A 632 20.82 -14.43 -6.11
N THR A 633 20.03 -14.71 -7.16
CA THR A 633 20.56 -15.44 -8.32
C THR A 633 20.44 -14.59 -9.57
N TYR A 634 21.39 -14.77 -10.48
CA TYR A 634 21.43 -14.06 -11.75
C TYR A 634 22.04 -14.96 -12.85
N ALA A 635 21.78 -14.56 -14.08
CA ALA A 635 22.31 -15.20 -15.27
C ALA A 635 22.56 -14.16 -16.37
N ALA A 636 23.31 -14.53 -17.37
CA ALA A 636 23.41 -13.74 -18.60
C ALA A 636 22.68 -14.39 -19.76
N TRP A 637 22.38 -13.60 -20.77
CA TRP A 637 21.72 -14.03 -21.99
C TRP A 637 22.27 -13.24 -23.19
N ASP A 638 22.64 -13.97 -24.25
CA ASP A 638 23.31 -13.40 -25.43
C ASP A 638 22.37 -13.15 -26.63
N GLY A 639 21.05 -13.25 -26.39
CA GLY A 639 20.05 -13.19 -27.46
C GLY A 639 19.64 -14.54 -28.02
N ALA A 640 20.29 -15.62 -27.63
CA ALA A 640 20.02 -16.98 -28.08
C ALA A 640 20.03 -18.00 -26.93
N LYS A 641 21.06 -17.94 -26.11
CA LYS A 641 21.31 -18.91 -25.03
C LYS A 641 21.46 -18.23 -23.66
N ASN A 642 21.06 -18.96 -22.62
CA ASN A 642 21.28 -18.57 -21.23
C ASN A 642 22.65 -19.04 -20.76
N SER A 643 23.28 -18.29 -19.87
CA SER A 643 24.46 -18.72 -19.13
C SER A 643 24.10 -19.78 -18.07
N ASN A 644 25.12 -20.22 -17.34
CA ASN A 644 24.91 -20.83 -16.04
C ASN A 644 24.15 -19.87 -15.10
N LEU A 645 23.43 -20.46 -14.15
CA LEU A 645 22.84 -19.69 -13.02
C LEU A 645 23.94 -19.47 -11.98
N ALA A 646 24.18 -18.22 -11.59
CA ALA A 646 25.13 -17.86 -10.56
C ALA A 646 24.43 -17.26 -9.34
N THR A 647 25.09 -17.35 -8.18
CA THR A 647 24.62 -16.78 -6.93
C THR A 647 25.49 -15.59 -6.53
N GLY A 648 24.82 -14.47 -6.19
CA GLY A 648 25.44 -13.36 -5.49
C GLY A 648 25.14 -13.43 -4.00
N THR A 649 26.12 -13.06 -3.17
CA THR A 649 25.99 -13.06 -1.72
C THR A 649 26.52 -11.76 -1.16
N VAL A 650 25.73 -11.11 -0.30
CA VAL A 650 26.11 -9.84 0.34
C VAL A 650 25.98 -9.97 1.85
N ALA A 651 27.08 -9.70 2.57
CA ALA A 651 27.03 -9.54 4.02
C ALA A 651 26.80 -8.07 4.36
N VAL A 652 25.70 -7.79 5.05
CA VAL A 652 25.28 -6.44 5.43
C VAL A 652 25.52 -6.25 6.91
N ALA A 653 26.36 -5.27 7.26
CA ALA A 653 26.59 -4.87 8.63
C ALA A 653 25.78 -3.61 8.98
N GLN A 654 25.67 -3.34 10.29
CA GLN A 654 24.98 -2.14 10.78
C GLN A 654 25.76 -0.88 10.38
N GLY A 655 25.10 -0.01 9.64
CA GLY A 655 25.58 1.35 9.38
C GLY A 655 25.20 2.33 10.51
N PRO A 656 25.70 3.56 10.44
CA PRO A 656 25.37 4.58 11.44
C PRO A 656 23.86 4.88 11.42
N PHE A 657 23.29 5.04 12.60
CA PHE A 657 21.94 5.54 12.76
C PHE A 657 21.89 7.04 12.45
N ALA A 658 20.81 7.50 11.86
CA ALA A 658 20.55 8.93 11.72
C ALA A 658 19.10 9.25 12.10
N ILE A 659 18.88 10.45 12.61
CA ILE A 659 17.58 10.98 12.93
C ILE A 659 17.45 12.42 12.45
N GLY A 660 16.40 12.71 11.70
CA GLY A 660 15.94 14.06 11.42
C GLY A 660 14.74 14.40 12.29
N ALA A 661 14.57 15.66 12.65
CA ALA A 661 13.42 16.13 13.41
C ALA A 661 12.88 17.44 12.83
N THR A 662 11.55 17.65 12.91
CA THR A 662 10.88 18.91 12.62
C THR A 662 9.94 19.19 13.76
N ALA A 663 10.09 20.37 14.42
CA ALA A 663 9.22 20.76 15.52
C ALA A 663 8.15 21.75 15.02
N HIS A 664 6.93 21.58 15.51
CA HIS A 664 5.78 22.43 15.24
C HIS A 664 5.31 23.01 16.56
N VAL A 665 5.55 24.31 16.74
CA VAL A 665 5.21 25.07 17.93
C VAL A 665 4.63 26.40 17.50
N PRO A 666 3.46 26.82 18.02
CA PRO A 666 2.88 28.11 17.66
C PRO A 666 3.83 29.24 18.05
N PRO A 667 4.00 30.28 17.22
CA PRO A 667 4.90 31.37 17.51
C PRO A 667 4.44 32.23 18.71
N THR A 668 3.14 32.32 18.94
CA THR A 668 2.55 33.07 20.05
C THR A 668 1.37 32.33 20.67
N TYR A 669 1.17 32.48 21.97
CA TYR A 669 0.04 31.87 22.68
C TYR A 669 -0.32 32.67 23.93
N PRO A 670 -1.56 32.64 24.46
CA PRO A 670 -1.89 33.33 25.71
C PRO A 670 -1.47 32.54 26.94
N ALA A 671 -1.14 33.24 27.99
CA ALA A 671 -0.85 32.66 29.29
C ALA A 671 -2.08 31.91 29.86
N GLY A 672 -1.81 30.84 30.58
CA GLY A 672 -2.82 29.99 31.23
C GLY A 672 -3.50 28.99 30.35
N TRP A 673 -3.21 28.96 29.03
CA TRP A 673 -3.76 27.99 28.12
C TRP A 673 -2.70 26.95 27.74
N PRO A 674 -3.10 25.66 27.60
CA PRO A 674 -2.16 24.61 27.18
C PRO A 674 -1.74 24.81 25.73
N VAL A 675 -0.46 24.98 25.50
CA VAL A 675 0.19 25.07 24.20
C VAL A 675 0.48 23.62 23.73
N ALA A 676 0.10 23.29 22.52
CA ALA A 676 0.50 22.03 21.89
C ALA A 676 1.90 22.17 21.31
N PHE A 677 2.78 21.26 21.67
CA PHE A 677 4.10 21.05 21.08
C PHE A 677 4.10 19.75 20.30
N ALA A 678 4.71 19.73 19.14
CA ALA A 678 4.82 18.53 18.35
C ALA A 678 6.20 18.40 17.73
N VAL A 679 6.75 17.19 17.68
CA VAL A 679 7.95 16.88 16.91
C VAL A 679 7.70 15.66 16.04
N VAL A 680 8.00 15.81 14.75
CA VAL A 680 7.96 14.72 13.77
C VAL A 680 9.39 14.33 13.46
N THR A 681 9.68 13.02 13.48
CA THR A 681 11.01 12.48 13.24
C THR A 681 11.03 11.58 12.03
N VAL A 682 12.17 11.57 11.34
CA VAL A 682 12.51 10.60 10.30
C VAL A 682 13.80 9.93 10.73
N THR A 683 13.77 8.61 10.88
CA THR A 683 14.95 7.80 11.24
C THR A 683 15.52 7.12 10.00
N THR A 684 16.81 6.85 10.01
CA THR A 684 17.51 6.12 8.96
C THR A 684 18.33 4.98 9.56
N ASN A 685 18.32 3.85 8.92
CA ASN A 685 19.03 2.61 9.28
C ASN A 685 18.57 1.95 10.58
N THR A 686 17.39 2.29 11.06
CA THR A 686 16.84 1.71 12.30
C THR A 686 15.32 1.65 12.25
N LEU A 687 14.77 0.59 12.84
CA LEU A 687 13.34 0.44 13.13
C LEU A 687 13.01 0.80 14.59
N LEU A 688 14.00 1.26 15.36
CA LEU A 688 13.81 1.65 16.75
C LEU A 688 12.97 2.92 16.85
N THR A 689 12.12 3.00 17.87
CA THR A 689 11.32 4.18 18.16
C THR A 689 12.19 5.24 18.84
N PRO A 690 12.19 6.50 18.35
CA PRO A 690 12.88 7.59 18.99
C PRO A 690 12.34 7.90 20.38
N THR A 691 13.21 8.38 21.24
CA THR A 691 12.87 9.00 22.53
C THR A 691 12.98 10.50 22.43
N PHE A 692 12.28 11.23 23.29
CA PHE A 692 12.16 12.68 23.23
C PHE A 692 12.47 13.31 24.58
N ASN A 693 12.98 14.54 24.57
CA ASN A 693 13.18 15.35 25.76
C ASN A 693 12.92 16.82 25.40
N TRP A 694 11.80 17.36 25.88
CA TRP A 694 11.39 18.74 25.70
C TRP A 694 11.77 19.58 26.91
N ASP A 695 12.39 20.72 26.65
CA ASP A 695 12.55 21.84 27.61
C ASP A 695 11.67 23.00 27.11
N PHE A 696 10.77 23.47 27.93
CA PHE A 696 9.85 24.56 27.57
C PHE A 696 10.43 25.96 27.84
N GLY A 697 11.60 26.04 28.48
CA GLY A 697 12.32 27.30 28.73
C GLY A 697 11.79 28.16 29.87
N ASP A 698 10.85 27.64 30.66
CA ASP A 698 10.28 28.35 31.83
C ASP A 698 10.72 27.73 33.17
N GLY A 699 11.65 26.78 33.16
CA GLY A 699 12.14 26.07 34.33
C GLY A 699 11.21 24.96 34.84
N SER A 700 10.14 24.63 34.12
CA SER A 700 9.29 23.48 34.41
C SER A 700 10.00 22.17 34.12
N ALA A 701 9.45 21.04 34.61
CA ALA A 701 9.99 19.71 34.32
C ALA A 701 9.94 19.39 32.84
N PRO A 702 10.99 18.80 32.27
CA PRO A 702 11.00 18.35 30.88
C PRO A 702 9.90 17.31 30.58
N SER A 703 9.44 17.27 29.34
CA SER A 703 8.50 16.23 28.88
C SER A 703 9.18 15.23 27.94
N LEU A 704 8.89 13.95 28.15
CA LEU A 704 9.38 12.86 27.32
C LEU A 704 8.37 12.44 26.22
N ASN A 705 7.23 13.10 26.16
CA ASN A 705 6.22 12.81 25.14
C ASN A 705 6.63 13.43 23.79
N GLN A 706 6.31 12.75 22.71
CA GLN A 706 6.48 13.29 21.36
C GLN A 706 5.58 14.53 21.11
N PHE A 707 4.39 14.55 21.71
CA PHE A 707 3.36 15.59 21.53
C PHE A 707 2.88 16.10 22.88
N PRO A 708 3.71 16.83 23.62
CA PRO A 708 3.30 17.33 24.93
C PRO A 708 2.41 18.56 24.82
N ALA A 709 1.58 18.78 25.83
CA ALA A 709 0.93 20.05 26.09
C ALA A 709 1.57 20.70 27.29
N HIS A 710 1.86 22.03 27.22
CA HIS A 710 2.46 22.81 28.30
C HIS A 710 1.75 24.14 28.44
N ALA A 711 1.50 24.61 29.68
CA ALA A 711 0.84 25.87 29.95
C ALA A 711 1.79 26.85 30.69
N TYR A 712 2.10 27.94 30.02
CA TYR A 712 2.87 29.04 30.63
C TYR A 712 1.95 29.92 31.47
N THR A 713 2.31 30.16 32.70
CA THR A 713 1.49 30.96 33.62
C THR A 713 1.75 32.46 33.53
N THR A 714 2.93 32.85 33.01
CA THR A 714 3.38 34.26 32.98
C THR A 714 3.62 34.68 31.52
N PRO A 715 3.18 35.87 31.10
CA PRO A 715 3.55 36.41 29.80
C PRO A 715 5.05 36.64 29.69
N GLY A 716 5.62 36.36 28.49
CA GLY A 716 7.05 36.49 28.24
C GLY A 716 7.48 35.77 26.98
N SER A 717 8.77 35.81 26.69
CA SER A 717 9.39 35.04 25.61
C SER A 717 10.13 33.84 26.19
N TYR A 718 9.82 32.67 25.77
CA TYR A 718 10.39 31.41 26.24
C TYR A 718 11.13 30.70 25.14
N HIS A 719 12.36 30.29 25.46
CA HIS A 719 13.20 29.49 24.54
C HIS A 719 12.95 27.99 24.79
N TRP A 720 12.23 27.36 23.89
CA TRP A 720 12.00 25.94 23.99
C TRP A 720 13.05 25.14 23.19
N SER A 721 13.31 23.91 23.61
CA SER A 721 14.08 22.95 22.82
C SER A 721 13.50 21.55 22.91
N VAL A 722 13.77 20.73 21.89
CA VAL A 722 13.51 19.29 21.91
C VAL A 722 14.73 18.56 21.39
N VAL A 723 15.10 17.50 22.09
CA VAL A 723 16.07 16.51 21.65
C VAL A 723 15.31 15.22 21.34
N ALA A 724 15.42 14.75 20.10
CA ALA A 724 14.98 13.42 19.69
C ALA A 724 16.23 12.53 19.59
N ASP A 725 16.21 11.33 20.17
CA ASP A 725 17.31 10.38 20.19
C ASP A 725 16.82 9.01 19.69
N VAL A 726 17.63 8.36 18.83
CA VAL A 726 17.47 6.97 18.48
C VAL A 726 18.83 6.28 18.51
N ALA A 727 19.02 5.36 19.44
CA ALA A 727 20.25 4.57 19.60
C ALA A 727 21.54 5.44 19.65
N GLY A 728 21.46 6.64 20.25
CA GLY A 728 22.58 7.57 20.39
C GLY A 728 22.76 8.56 19.23
N ALA A 729 22.01 8.42 18.13
CA ALA A 729 21.90 9.46 17.12
C ALA A 729 20.86 10.50 17.56
N THR A 730 21.23 11.77 17.59
CA THR A 730 20.37 12.84 18.11
C THR A 730 20.03 13.91 17.08
N ALA A 731 18.82 14.44 17.15
CA ALA A 731 18.40 15.64 16.43
C ALA A 731 17.82 16.65 17.42
N THR A 732 18.37 17.86 17.45
CA THR A 732 17.89 18.94 18.32
C THR A 732 17.15 19.99 17.50
N ARG A 733 16.00 20.45 18.02
CA ARG A 733 15.27 21.61 17.51
C ARG A 733 15.04 22.58 18.66
N ASN A 734 15.06 23.84 18.36
CA ASN A 734 14.80 24.91 19.32
C ASN A 734 14.07 26.07 18.64
N GLY A 735 13.46 26.90 19.42
CA GLY A 735 12.77 28.09 18.96
C GLY A 735 12.34 28.99 20.11
N VAL A 736 11.56 29.98 19.79
CA VAL A 736 10.98 30.91 20.74
C VAL A 736 9.47 30.91 20.63
N ILE A 737 8.79 30.86 21.74
CA ILE A 737 7.36 31.14 21.84
C ILE A 737 7.12 32.40 22.64
N VAL A 738 6.28 33.30 22.17
CA VAL A 738 5.88 34.51 22.88
C VAL A 738 4.53 34.26 23.55
N ILE A 739 4.53 34.34 24.88
CA ILE A 739 3.33 34.18 25.69
C ILE A 739 2.73 35.56 25.95
N ASN A 740 1.57 35.75 25.38
CA ASN A 740 0.78 36.96 25.53
C ASN A 740 0.03 36.97 26.89
N PRO A 741 -0.46 38.13 27.37
CA PRO A 741 -1.35 38.18 28.51
C PRO A 741 -2.54 37.21 28.38
N PRO A 742 -3.11 36.75 29.50
CA PRO A 742 -4.29 35.88 29.48
C PRO A 742 -5.44 36.53 28.70
N VAL A 743 -6.24 35.66 28.02
CA VAL A 743 -7.46 36.14 27.34
C VAL A 743 -8.46 36.62 28.40
N SER A 744 -8.85 37.88 28.34
CA SER A 744 -9.86 38.47 29.21
C SER A 744 -11.14 38.74 28.43
N LEU A 745 -12.29 38.53 29.08
CA LEU A 745 -13.60 38.91 28.54
C LEU A 745 -13.94 40.35 28.96
N GLY A 746 -14.32 41.18 27.98
CA GLY A 746 -15.02 42.44 28.18
C GLY A 746 -16.53 42.24 28.16
N ILE A 747 -17.26 42.83 29.10
CA ILE A 747 -18.72 42.82 29.08
C ILE A 747 -19.20 44.26 29.10
N THR A 748 -20.03 44.65 28.15
CA THR A 748 -20.67 45.97 28.10
C THR A 748 -22.17 45.79 27.97
N PHE A 749 -22.89 46.75 28.55
CA PHE A 749 -24.35 46.80 28.56
C PHE A 749 -24.84 48.03 27.79
N ALA A 750 -25.77 47.85 26.88
CA ALA A 750 -26.42 48.91 26.12
C ALA A 750 -27.92 48.64 25.99
N GLY A 751 -28.75 49.43 26.73
CA GLY A 751 -30.20 49.18 26.80
C GLY A 751 -30.50 47.78 27.35
N ASN A 752 -31.22 46.98 26.56
CA ASN A 752 -31.58 45.58 26.91
C ASN A 752 -30.62 44.57 26.28
N ALA A 753 -29.41 44.94 25.89
CA ALA A 753 -28.43 44.10 25.28
C ALA A 753 -27.13 44.01 26.05
N THR A 754 -26.55 42.83 26.10
CA THR A 754 -25.23 42.52 26.62
C THR A 754 -24.28 42.19 25.47
N THR A 755 -23.16 42.89 25.36
CA THR A 755 -22.09 42.56 24.44
C THR A 755 -20.91 41.97 25.20
N VAL A 756 -20.58 40.73 24.88
CA VAL A 756 -19.39 40.06 25.39
C VAL A 756 -18.31 40.09 24.31
N SER A 757 -17.14 40.59 24.67
CA SER A 757 -16.00 40.74 23.73
C SER A 757 -14.74 40.09 24.28
N TRP A 758 -13.85 39.62 23.38
CA TRP A 758 -12.54 39.08 23.74
C TRP A 758 -11.54 39.31 22.58
N PRO A 759 -10.23 39.37 22.91
CA PRO A 759 -9.22 39.48 21.85
C PRO A 759 -9.26 38.35 20.88
N ASN A 760 -9.20 38.62 19.56
CA ASN A 760 -9.16 37.60 18.52
C ASN A 760 -7.72 37.14 18.19
N THR A 761 -6.81 37.24 19.14
CA THR A 761 -5.40 36.83 18.99
C THR A 761 -5.18 35.31 18.84
N ILE A 762 -6.23 34.54 19.07
CA ILE A 762 -6.21 33.09 18.90
C ILE A 762 -7.35 32.71 17.98
N ALA A 763 -7.03 31.98 16.93
CA ALA A 763 -8.04 31.40 16.05
C ALA A 763 -8.94 30.44 16.83
N ASP A 764 -10.25 30.48 16.48
CA ASP A 764 -11.28 29.53 16.94
C ASP A 764 -11.52 29.46 18.44
N THR A 765 -11.54 30.62 19.05
CA THR A 765 -12.13 30.80 20.39
C THR A 765 -13.65 30.77 20.28
N LEU A 766 -14.28 29.96 21.11
CA LEU A 766 -15.72 29.87 21.24
C LEU A 766 -16.16 30.44 22.57
N LEU A 767 -17.22 31.26 22.53
CA LEU A 767 -17.89 31.76 23.73
C LEU A 767 -18.84 30.67 24.24
N GLU A 768 -18.70 30.32 25.50
CA GLU A 768 -19.66 29.47 26.21
C GLU A 768 -20.39 30.31 27.30
N GLU A 769 -21.61 29.93 27.59
CA GLU A 769 -22.44 30.49 28.61
C GLU A 769 -23.00 29.44 29.57
N THR A 770 -23.29 29.83 30.78
CA THR A 770 -24.02 29.05 31.78
C THR A 770 -24.81 29.97 32.71
N ASP A 771 -25.88 29.43 33.28
CA ASP A 771 -26.68 30.14 34.29
C ASP A 771 -26.14 29.97 35.70
N THR A 772 -25.09 29.14 35.89
CA THR A 772 -24.49 28.87 37.20
C THR A 772 -22.99 28.59 37.06
N VAL A 773 -22.20 28.93 38.07
CA VAL A 773 -20.75 28.63 38.17
C VAL A 773 -20.43 27.48 39.11
N ALA A 774 -21.41 26.65 39.47
CA ALA A 774 -21.14 25.47 40.29
C ALA A 774 -20.18 24.49 39.57
N ALA A 775 -19.50 23.63 40.31
CA ALA A 775 -18.54 22.65 39.73
C ALA A 775 -19.13 21.74 38.64
N ALA A 776 -20.46 21.49 38.69
CA ALA A 776 -21.22 20.72 37.71
C ALA A 776 -21.94 21.59 36.66
N ALA A 777 -21.52 22.89 36.53
CA ALA A 777 -22.16 23.80 35.59
C ALA A 777 -22.13 23.26 34.16
N GLN A 778 -23.30 23.23 33.51
CA GLN A 778 -23.42 22.86 32.11
C GLN A 778 -23.12 24.09 31.26
N TRP A 779 -21.96 24.13 30.64
CA TRP A 779 -21.57 25.16 29.70
C TRP A 779 -22.10 24.85 28.33
N ARG A 780 -22.76 25.81 27.71
CA ARG A 780 -23.38 25.71 26.37
C ARG A 780 -22.69 26.71 25.44
N TRP A 781 -22.48 26.28 24.19
CA TRP A 781 -21.98 27.19 23.16
C TRP A 781 -22.99 28.29 22.88
N VAL A 782 -22.47 29.51 22.77
CA VAL A 782 -23.24 30.63 22.25
C VAL A 782 -23.34 30.46 20.75
N THR A 783 -24.55 30.17 20.24
CA THR A 783 -24.82 29.84 18.84
C THR A 783 -24.65 31.02 17.89
N ASN A 784 -24.68 32.28 18.40
CA ASN A 784 -24.45 33.46 17.58
C ASN A 784 -23.00 33.48 17.09
N ALA A 785 -22.82 33.61 15.77
CA ALA A 785 -21.47 33.79 15.20
C ALA A 785 -20.85 35.09 15.76
N PRO A 786 -19.61 35.04 16.26
CA PRO A 786 -18.94 36.27 16.70
C PRO A 786 -18.72 37.22 15.53
N ALA A 787 -19.03 38.50 15.72
CA ALA A 787 -18.54 39.56 14.84
C ALA A 787 -17.12 39.96 15.29
N THR A 788 -16.31 40.50 14.38
CA THR A 788 -14.95 40.95 14.65
C THR A 788 -14.81 42.43 14.31
N ASP A 789 -14.16 43.18 15.18
CA ASP A 789 -13.78 44.57 14.97
C ASP A 789 -12.53 44.90 15.73
N GLY A 790 -11.55 45.56 15.09
CA GLY A 790 -10.38 46.13 15.71
C GLY A 790 -9.50 45.17 16.54
N GLY A 791 -9.44 43.89 16.19
CA GLY A 791 -8.65 42.91 16.95
C GLY A 791 -9.41 42.20 18.08
N ALA A 792 -10.71 42.41 18.18
CA ALA A 792 -11.60 41.74 19.11
C ALA A 792 -12.73 40.97 18.39
N SER A 793 -13.09 39.85 18.98
CA SER A 793 -14.35 39.14 18.65
C SER A 793 -15.42 39.53 19.66
N PHE A 794 -16.67 39.64 19.25
CA PHE A 794 -17.77 39.97 20.14
C PHE A 794 -19.09 39.32 19.74
N VAL A 795 -19.93 39.11 20.76
CA VAL A 795 -21.32 38.65 20.58
C VAL A 795 -22.25 39.54 21.36
N THR A 796 -23.26 40.07 20.72
CA THR A 796 -24.33 40.87 21.34
C THR A 796 -25.58 40.03 21.54
N ARG A 797 -26.12 40.05 22.76
CA ARG A 797 -27.32 39.26 23.12
C ARG A 797 -28.32 40.08 23.92
N PRO A 798 -29.60 39.72 23.91
CA PRO A 798 -30.55 40.29 24.87
C PRO A 798 -30.13 39.98 26.29
N LEU A 799 -30.36 40.94 27.19
CA LEU A 799 -30.13 40.76 28.61
C LEU A 799 -31.15 39.78 29.17
N SER A 800 -30.68 38.66 29.70
CA SER A 800 -31.52 37.65 30.34
C SER A 800 -30.86 37.14 31.61
N GLY A 801 -31.49 37.37 32.75
CA GLY A 801 -31.06 36.77 34.03
C GLY A 801 -29.57 36.88 34.41
N GLY A 802 -29.12 36.12 35.37
CA GLY A 802 -27.70 35.97 35.66
C GLY A 802 -27.05 34.99 34.72
N GLN A 803 -26.13 35.42 33.87
CA GLN A 803 -25.38 34.60 32.96
C GLN A 803 -23.88 34.74 33.21
N PHE A 804 -23.17 33.63 33.09
CA PHE A 804 -21.70 33.59 33.16
C PHE A 804 -21.16 33.20 31.81
N PHE A 805 -20.03 33.76 31.41
CA PHE A 805 -19.41 33.54 30.13
C PHE A 805 -17.96 33.09 30.33
N ARG A 806 -17.49 32.23 29.46
CA ARG A 806 -16.07 31.90 29.28
C ARG A 806 -15.74 31.73 27.81
N VAL A 807 -14.49 32.01 27.49
CA VAL A 807 -13.94 31.70 26.19
C VAL A 807 -13.07 30.47 26.30
N ARG A 808 -13.24 29.55 25.38
CA ARG A 808 -12.50 28.33 25.31
C ARG A 808 -12.15 27.96 23.87
N ARG A 809 -11.08 27.23 23.64
CA ARG A 809 -10.90 26.51 22.38
C ARG A 809 -11.72 25.22 22.41
N PRO A 810 -12.29 24.79 21.27
CA PRO A 810 -13.18 23.66 21.24
C PRO A 810 -12.47 22.30 21.41
N TRP A 811 -11.15 22.30 21.53
CA TRP A 811 -10.35 21.08 21.71
C TRP A 811 -9.39 21.14 22.88
#